data_be55d3cba3eb810ba72ae4f36548fa12
#
_entry.id   be55d3cba3eb810ba72ae4f36548fa12
#
_cell.length_a   1.000
_cell.length_b   1.000
_cell.length_c   1.000
_cell.angle_alpha   90.00
_cell.angle_beta   90.00
_cell.angle_gamma   90.00
#
_symmetry.space_group_name_H-M   'P 1'
#
loop_
_entity.id
_entity.type
_entity.pdbx_description
1 polymer ?
#
loop_
_entity_poly.entity_id
_entity_poly.type
_entity_poly.pdbx_seq_one_letter_code
_entity_poly.pdbx_strand_id
1 'polypeptide(L)'
;MKATHYLFAPFFLAASLATANIVNIDINQSNDIANGTRYGLAGPYEALSGKIHYAIDPKNSANKIIIDIDKTATNSDGMVEFSADFYLIKPKDMKSGNGAVFFEVANRGRPGALNRFNRAISSLQPTTADEMGDGFLLREGFTLLWVGWQHDTPLIENQLRTYPPIATDNGKVIEGIVRSDIIVSEKTYSHSLGNRNHIAYPVSNPLDPRNKMTVRDGISGPRQNISRNDWQFARQAGEEIILDPTMVYLETGFEPGKIYDVIYVSEDPPLAGLGLSAIRETISQLKYGSTSELGISSGDINRAITFGSSQSGRLLRTFLHDGFNEDTQNRKVFDGIIAHVAGAARGSFNQRFAQASRAPGGAFEYPNRVFPFADITQTDPATGNSDGLLASIPSNAMPKIFYTNSSTEYWRSVGALTHISLDGRKDLPLMDNVRTYDFAGTQHYPATLLSMSGHEDLQPNPNDYRWFLRGLLVAMDRWITNDNQPPPSRYSTLEQDTLVEMTDFQFPEIPGLNVLKEVSTAYALDFGPELGSSGIISQEPPNASHPYPFMVPQVDASGNEIDGLRSPDIAVPLATYTGWRPTNPVSGAGLYIPFARTLTEREAQRDPRPSIEERYSSRAEYLGLVAESTMKLISDGYLLNQDLSVILESAGKHWDHRMNIEN
;
A
#
# COMPACT_ATOMS: atom_id res chain seq x y z
N MET A 1 13.53 -48.35 65.21
CA MET A 1 12.78 -47.61 64.17
C MET A 1 13.75 -46.69 63.48
N LYS A 2 14.13 -47.03 62.23
CA LYS A 2 15.02 -46.18 61.39
C LYS A 2 14.13 -45.33 60.47
N ALA A 3 14.20 -44.00 60.61
CA ALA A 3 13.52 -43.08 59.75
C ALA A 3 14.36 -42.85 58.50
N THR A 4 13.79 -43.16 57.32
CA THR A 4 14.40 -42.93 56.01
C THR A 4 13.92 -41.58 55.50
N HIS A 5 14.84 -40.61 55.34
CA HIS A 5 14.55 -39.31 54.74
C HIS A 5 14.67 -39.42 53.22
N TYR A 6 13.58 -39.17 52.51
CA TYR A 6 13.58 -38.96 51.08
C TYR A 6 13.90 -37.49 50.78
N LEU A 7 15.05 -37.23 50.14
CA LEU A 7 15.38 -35.92 49.53
C LEU A 7 14.62 -35.83 48.20
N PHE A 8 13.67 -34.89 48.12
CA PHE A 8 13.12 -34.45 46.86
C PHE A 8 14.06 -33.37 46.27
N ALA A 9 14.72 -33.68 45.16
CA ALA A 9 15.40 -32.69 44.35
C ALA A 9 14.37 -31.95 43.46
N PRO A 10 14.29 -30.61 43.45
CA PRO A 10 13.44 -29.92 42.54
C PRO A 10 14.05 -29.98 41.11
N PHE A 11 13.33 -30.57 40.19
CA PHE A 11 13.60 -30.44 38.76
C PHE A 11 13.26 -28.98 38.35
N PHE A 12 14.28 -28.15 38.20
CA PHE A 12 14.13 -26.90 37.46
C PHE A 12 14.01 -27.26 35.97
N LEU A 13 12.79 -27.25 35.44
CA LEU A 13 12.60 -27.10 34.00
C LEU A 13 13.15 -25.70 33.65
N ALA A 14 14.34 -25.65 33.05
CA ALA A 14 14.78 -24.48 32.32
C ALA A 14 13.84 -24.33 31.11
N ALA A 15 12.85 -23.44 31.22
CA ALA A 15 12.15 -22.94 30.04
C ALA A 15 13.24 -22.31 29.18
N SER A 16 13.56 -22.93 28.06
CA SER A 16 14.34 -22.26 27.02
C SER A 16 13.53 -21.01 26.62
N LEU A 17 14.05 -19.83 26.96
CA LEU A 17 13.58 -18.60 26.36
C LEU A 17 13.72 -18.81 24.87
N ALA A 18 12.61 -19.00 24.17
CA ALA A 18 12.59 -19.03 22.72
C ALA A 18 13.10 -17.67 22.27
N THR A 19 14.35 -17.63 21.84
CA THR A 19 14.97 -16.46 21.20
C THR A 19 14.23 -16.17 19.91
N ALA A 20 14.17 -14.90 19.53
CA ALA A 20 13.64 -14.50 18.24
C ALA A 20 14.32 -15.30 17.10
N ASN A 21 13.56 -15.59 16.06
CA ASN A 21 13.93 -16.52 14.99
C ASN A 21 14.96 -15.94 13.99
N ILE A 22 15.68 -14.87 14.36
CA ILE A 22 16.82 -14.34 13.61
C ILE A 22 18.08 -15.12 14.05
N VAL A 23 18.75 -15.75 13.10
CA VAL A 23 19.93 -16.58 13.35
C VAL A 23 21.24 -15.91 12.98
N ASN A 24 21.22 -14.96 12.05
CA ASN A 24 22.38 -14.18 11.64
C ASN A 24 21.96 -12.85 10.97
N ILE A 25 22.81 -11.84 11.08
CA ILE A 25 22.69 -10.57 10.34
C ILE A 25 24.02 -10.28 9.67
N ASP A 26 24.06 -10.32 8.35
CA ASP A 26 25.20 -9.92 7.53
C ASP A 26 25.09 -8.45 7.18
N ILE A 27 26.10 -7.64 7.53
CA ILE A 27 26.17 -6.23 7.16
C ILE A 27 27.11 -6.11 5.95
N ASN A 28 26.57 -5.63 4.84
CA ASN A 28 27.33 -5.41 3.61
C ASN A 28 27.93 -4.02 3.52
N GLN A 29 27.21 -3.01 4.04
CA GLN A 29 27.63 -1.60 3.99
C GLN A 29 27.24 -0.87 5.27
N SER A 30 28.10 0.07 5.66
CA SER A 30 27.87 1.05 6.74
C SER A 30 28.35 2.41 6.27
N ASN A 31 27.45 3.41 6.27
CA ASN A 31 27.72 4.74 5.75
C ASN A 31 27.20 5.83 6.69
N ASP A 32 27.91 6.94 6.78
CA ASP A 32 27.41 8.15 7.44
C ASP A 32 26.34 8.82 6.58
N ILE A 33 25.24 9.20 7.20
CA ILE A 33 24.19 9.97 6.53
C ILE A 33 24.64 11.42 6.36
N ALA A 34 24.52 11.94 5.12
CA ALA A 34 24.85 13.32 4.74
C ALA A 34 26.19 13.81 5.33
N ASN A 35 27.23 12.96 5.22
CA ASN A 35 28.58 13.23 5.76
C ASN A 35 28.59 13.58 7.26
N GLY A 36 27.75 12.95 8.08
CA GLY A 36 27.69 13.17 9.52
C GLY A 36 26.91 14.43 9.94
N THR A 37 26.06 14.94 9.06
CA THR A 37 25.13 16.04 9.38
C THR A 37 24.29 15.71 10.60
N ARG A 38 24.09 16.69 11.48
CA ARG A 38 23.28 16.54 12.69
C ARG A 38 21.82 16.89 12.42
N TYR A 39 20.90 16.05 12.88
CA TYR A 39 19.46 16.23 12.77
C TYR A 39 18.85 16.53 14.15
N GLY A 40 18.68 17.79 14.47
CA GLY A 40 18.10 18.23 15.74
C GLY A 40 18.82 17.64 16.97
N LEU A 41 18.03 17.18 17.94
CA LEU A 41 18.52 16.54 19.17
C LEU A 41 19.00 15.09 18.93
N ALA A 42 18.50 14.42 17.90
CA ALA A 42 18.90 13.05 17.56
C ALA A 42 20.36 12.93 17.08
N GLY A 43 20.99 14.04 16.71
CA GLY A 43 22.39 14.06 16.31
C GLY A 43 22.66 13.49 14.92
N PRO A 44 23.85 12.95 14.65
CA PRO A 44 24.19 12.35 13.37
C PRO A 44 23.60 10.94 13.26
N TYR A 45 23.34 10.53 12.01
CA TYR A 45 22.80 9.22 11.67
C TYR A 45 23.80 8.40 10.86
N GLU A 46 23.62 7.08 10.91
CA GLU A 46 24.28 6.12 10.04
C GLU A 46 23.27 5.23 9.32
N ALA A 47 23.67 4.71 8.16
CA ALA A 47 22.91 3.74 7.38
C ALA A 47 23.64 2.40 7.36
N LEU A 48 22.91 1.32 7.56
CA LEU A 48 23.38 -0.06 7.43
C LEU A 48 22.54 -0.79 6.39
N SER A 49 23.18 -1.59 5.54
CA SER A 49 22.48 -2.48 4.61
C SER A 49 23.09 -3.87 4.63
N GLY A 50 22.27 -4.87 4.33
CA GLY A 50 22.74 -6.25 4.35
C GLY A 50 21.59 -7.25 4.26
N LYS A 51 21.79 -8.38 4.90
CA LYS A 51 20.83 -9.50 4.87
C LYS A 51 20.58 -10.05 6.27
N ILE A 52 19.31 -10.29 6.58
CA ILE A 52 18.88 -10.97 7.80
C ILE A 52 18.53 -12.40 7.45
N HIS A 53 19.04 -13.36 8.24
CA HIS A 53 18.77 -14.77 8.12
C HIS A 53 17.83 -15.23 9.24
N TYR A 54 16.83 -16.00 8.86
CA TYR A 54 15.78 -16.47 9.75
C TYR A 54 15.73 -18.00 9.77
N ALA A 55 15.35 -18.56 10.91
CA ALA A 55 14.97 -19.96 11.06
C ALA A 55 13.72 -20.02 11.96
N ILE A 56 12.57 -20.41 11.44
CA ILE A 56 11.30 -20.40 12.15
C ILE A 56 10.74 -21.81 12.32
N ASP A 57 10.10 -22.08 13.47
CA ASP A 57 9.46 -23.35 13.77
C ASP A 57 8.10 -23.45 13.02
N PRO A 58 7.96 -24.35 12.03
CA PRO A 58 6.70 -24.53 11.30
C PRO A 58 5.55 -25.05 12.19
N LYS A 59 5.84 -25.57 13.37
CA LYS A 59 4.85 -26.10 14.32
C LYS A 59 4.31 -25.03 15.27
N ASN A 60 5.00 -23.88 15.40
CA ASN A 60 4.53 -22.78 16.22
C ASN A 60 3.18 -22.27 15.68
N SER A 61 2.21 -22.01 16.59
CA SER A 61 0.86 -21.59 16.22
C SER A 61 0.84 -20.32 15.34
N ALA A 62 1.70 -19.34 15.64
CA ALA A 62 1.82 -18.10 14.89
C ALA A 62 2.42 -18.27 13.47
N ASN A 63 3.06 -19.41 13.19
CA ASN A 63 3.62 -19.72 11.88
C ASN A 63 2.70 -20.56 11.00
N LYS A 64 1.70 -21.25 11.61
CA LYS A 64 0.76 -22.09 10.86
C LYS A 64 -0.10 -21.34 9.84
N ILE A 65 -0.23 -20.02 10.00
CA ILE A 65 -0.93 -19.16 9.05
C ILE A 65 -0.16 -19.01 7.72
N ILE A 66 1.15 -19.27 7.70
CA ILE A 66 1.97 -19.20 6.49
C ILE A 66 1.63 -20.39 5.61
N ILE A 67 1.08 -20.09 4.43
CA ILE A 67 0.63 -21.12 3.50
C ILE A 67 1.82 -21.99 3.07
N ASP A 68 1.61 -23.31 3.07
CA ASP A 68 2.59 -24.36 2.71
C ASP A 68 3.85 -24.42 3.60
N ILE A 69 3.84 -23.82 4.79
CA ILE A 69 5.01 -23.89 5.68
C ILE A 69 5.39 -25.31 6.08
N ASP A 70 4.40 -26.19 6.15
CA ASP A 70 4.57 -27.63 6.43
C ASP A 70 5.05 -28.45 5.22
N LYS A 71 5.12 -27.82 4.04
CA LYS A 71 5.48 -28.42 2.74
C LYS A 71 6.86 -28.00 2.25
N THR A 72 7.71 -27.50 3.14
CA THR A 72 9.08 -27.10 2.77
C THR A 72 10.11 -27.87 3.58
N ALA A 73 11.34 -27.90 3.07
CA ALA A 73 12.45 -28.52 3.78
C ALA A 73 12.75 -27.77 5.09
N THR A 74 13.11 -28.52 6.12
CA THR A 74 13.58 -28.00 7.39
C THR A 74 15.06 -28.36 7.59
N ASN A 75 15.77 -27.55 8.38
CA ASN A 75 17.13 -27.87 8.81
C ASN A 75 17.17 -29.00 9.86
N SER A 76 18.35 -29.34 10.40
CA SER A 76 18.54 -30.39 11.40
C SER A 76 17.72 -30.20 12.70
N ASP A 77 17.37 -28.94 13.01
CA ASP A 77 16.59 -28.60 14.20
C ASP A 77 15.08 -28.52 13.90
N GLY A 78 14.68 -28.88 12.69
CA GLY A 78 13.29 -28.88 12.24
C GLY A 78 12.74 -27.49 11.89
N MET A 79 13.61 -26.49 11.66
CA MET A 79 13.25 -25.10 11.38
C MET A 79 13.26 -24.83 9.87
N VAL A 80 12.36 -23.98 9.40
CA VAL A 80 12.33 -23.47 8.03
C VAL A 80 13.26 -22.27 7.94
N GLU A 81 14.25 -22.33 7.03
CA GLU A 81 15.24 -21.27 6.83
C GLU A 81 14.90 -20.41 5.61
N PHE A 82 15.10 -19.10 5.75
CA PHE A 82 14.99 -18.13 4.68
C PHE A 82 15.78 -16.86 5.01
N SER A 83 15.84 -15.91 4.10
CA SER A 83 16.53 -14.65 4.34
C SER A 83 15.81 -13.47 3.66
N ALA A 84 16.13 -12.25 4.10
CA ALA A 84 15.64 -11.02 3.49
C ALA A 84 16.71 -9.93 3.52
N ASP A 85 16.74 -9.10 2.47
CA ASP A 85 17.55 -7.89 2.47
C ASP A 85 16.97 -6.87 3.43
N PHE A 86 17.83 -6.02 4.02
CA PHE A 86 17.39 -4.90 4.84
C PHE A 86 18.15 -3.61 4.54
N TYR A 87 17.52 -2.48 4.86
CA TYR A 87 18.11 -1.16 4.92
C TYR A 87 17.67 -0.46 6.19
N LEU A 88 18.61 0.05 6.97
CA LEU A 88 18.39 0.66 8.29
C LEU A 88 19.08 2.03 8.32
N ILE A 89 18.37 3.08 8.75
CA ILE A 89 18.92 4.39 9.08
C ILE A 89 18.63 4.66 10.56
N LYS A 90 19.66 4.87 11.38
CA LYS A 90 19.49 5.06 12.81
C LYS A 90 20.39 6.15 13.38
N PRO A 91 20.03 6.77 14.53
CA PRO A 91 20.96 7.62 15.26
C PRO A 91 22.24 6.86 15.57
N LYS A 92 23.42 7.51 15.42
CA LYS A 92 24.68 6.92 15.86
C LYS A 92 24.71 6.66 17.37
N ASP A 93 24.11 7.57 18.15
CA ASP A 93 23.80 7.36 19.56
C ASP A 93 22.30 7.05 19.70
N MET A 94 21.97 5.79 19.89
CA MET A 94 20.57 5.34 20.01
C MET A 94 19.81 6.02 21.15
N LYS A 95 20.52 6.49 22.21
CA LYS A 95 19.90 7.21 23.34
C LYS A 95 19.42 8.61 22.96
N SER A 96 19.94 9.18 21.87
CA SER A 96 19.50 10.46 21.31
C SER A 96 18.28 10.33 20.40
N GLY A 97 17.91 9.10 20.02
CA GLY A 97 16.69 8.81 19.28
C GLY A 97 15.43 8.90 20.15
N ASN A 98 14.25 8.83 19.53
CA ASN A 98 12.97 8.89 20.22
C ASN A 98 12.49 7.53 20.77
N GLY A 99 13.26 6.46 20.61
CA GLY A 99 12.91 5.10 21.03
C GLY A 99 11.90 4.37 20.13
N ALA A 100 11.57 4.96 18.98
CA ALA A 100 10.68 4.33 18.01
C ALA A 100 11.43 3.83 16.77
N VAL A 101 11.05 2.64 16.29
CA VAL A 101 11.32 2.25 14.91
C VAL A 101 10.12 2.67 14.04
N PHE A 102 10.39 3.44 12.98
CA PHE A 102 9.47 3.71 11.90
C PHE A 102 9.79 2.74 10.76
N PHE A 103 8.96 1.73 10.63
CA PHE A 103 9.09 0.69 9.62
C PHE A 103 8.25 1.04 8.40
N GLU A 104 8.86 1.24 7.24
CA GLU A 104 8.10 1.29 6.01
C GLU A 104 8.11 -0.08 5.31
N VAL A 105 6.94 -0.59 5.00
CA VAL A 105 6.81 -1.74 4.08
C VAL A 105 7.23 -1.28 2.69
N ALA A 106 8.43 -1.66 2.26
CA ALA A 106 9.00 -1.25 0.98
C ALA A 106 8.10 -1.65 -0.19
N ASN A 107 7.57 -0.66 -0.92
CA ASN A 107 6.67 -0.92 -2.05
C ASN A 107 7.47 -1.50 -3.23
N ARG A 108 7.26 -2.77 -3.54
CA ARG A 108 8.03 -3.52 -4.56
C ARG A 108 9.54 -3.45 -4.31
N GLY A 109 9.95 -3.56 -3.04
CA GLY A 109 11.35 -3.52 -2.65
C GLY A 109 12.01 -2.13 -2.67
N ARG A 110 11.22 -1.04 -2.79
CA ARG A 110 11.72 0.34 -2.88
C ARG A 110 11.34 1.15 -1.66
N PRO A 111 12.30 1.73 -0.93
CA PRO A 111 12.04 2.73 0.10
C PRO A 111 11.33 3.96 -0.49
N GLY A 112 10.36 4.51 0.24
CA GLY A 112 9.59 5.67 -0.19
C GLY A 112 9.24 6.64 0.95
N ALA A 113 9.52 6.27 2.20
CA ALA A 113 9.17 7.08 3.37
C ALA A 113 9.83 8.47 3.35
N LEU A 114 11.11 8.56 2.97
CA LEU A 114 11.80 9.84 2.90
C LEU A 114 11.18 10.78 1.86
N ASN A 115 10.73 10.26 0.72
CA ASN A 115 10.01 11.08 -0.25
C ASN A 115 8.66 11.58 0.30
N ARG A 116 7.93 10.74 1.06
CA ARG A 116 6.61 11.09 1.60
C ARG A 116 6.67 12.00 2.82
N PHE A 117 7.59 11.74 3.74
CA PHE A 117 7.66 12.45 5.01
C PHE A 117 8.73 13.56 5.03
N ASN A 118 9.85 13.38 4.34
CA ASN A 118 10.92 14.37 4.28
C ASN A 118 10.95 15.18 2.98
N ARG A 119 10.04 14.90 2.03
CA ARG A 119 10.02 15.51 0.69
C ARG A 119 11.32 15.31 -0.10
N ALA A 120 12.04 14.24 0.20
CA ALA A 120 13.30 13.87 -0.41
C ALA A 120 13.13 13.36 -1.85
N ILE A 121 14.21 13.38 -2.62
CA ILE A 121 14.29 12.64 -3.87
C ILE A 121 14.24 11.12 -3.60
N SER A 122 13.75 10.34 -4.57
CA SER A 122 13.66 8.89 -4.42
C SER A 122 15.01 8.22 -4.60
N SER A 123 15.38 7.31 -3.70
CA SER A 123 16.60 6.49 -3.77
C SER A 123 16.33 5.10 -3.22
N LEU A 124 17.10 4.10 -3.65
CA LEU A 124 17.03 2.72 -3.12
C LEU A 124 17.82 2.58 -1.81
N GLN A 125 18.94 3.30 -1.68
CA GLN A 125 19.76 3.38 -0.47
C GLN A 125 20.18 4.82 -0.23
N PRO A 126 19.29 5.66 0.34
CA PRO A 126 19.51 7.09 0.51
C PRO A 126 20.59 7.36 1.57
N THR A 127 21.63 8.12 1.20
CA THR A 127 22.75 8.50 2.09
C THR A 127 23.12 9.97 2.01
N THR A 128 22.79 10.67 0.92
CA THR A 128 23.16 12.08 0.69
C THR A 128 22.16 13.05 1.32
N ALA A 129 22.52 14.34 1.43
CA ALA A 129 21.64 15.37 1.97
C ALA A 129 20.33 15.52 1.15
N ASP A 130 20.41 15.50 -0.18
CA ASP A 130 19.24 15.63 -1.06
C ASP A 130 18.28 14.43 -0.90
N GLU A 131 18.84 13.23 -0.66
CA GLU A 131 18.07 12.01 -0.40
C GLU A 131 17.45 11.99 1.01
N MET A 132 17.94 12.84 1.93
CA MET A 132 17.30 13.06 3.25
C MET A 132 16.22 14.14 3.20
N GLY A 133 16.17 14.96 2.15
CA GLY A 133 15.22 16.06 2.00
C GLY A 133 15.32 17.06 3.15
N ASP A 134 14.18 17.47 3.72
CA ASP A 134 14.18 18.37 4.88
C ASP A 134 14.56 17.70 6.21
N GLY A 135 14.79 16.39 6.22
CA GLY A 135 15.23 15.63 7.39
C GLY A 135 14.18 15.46 8.49
N PHE A 136 12.90 15.61 8.20
CA PHE A 136 11.81 15.56 9.18
C PHE A 136 11.88 14.32 10.08
N LEU A 137 11.86 13.11 9.51
CA LEU A 137 11.88 11.85 10.29
C LEU A 137 13.12 11.72 11.19
N LEU A 138 14.27 12.24 10.71
CA LEU A 138 15.51 12.19 11.46
C LEU A 138 15.51 13.23 12.59
N ARG A 139 14.95 14.43 12.36
CA ARG A 139 14.79 15.44 13.43
C ARG A 139 13.81 15.01 14.52
N GLU A 140 12.79 14.24 14.15
CA GLU A 140 11.86 13.61 15.12
C GLU A 140 12.50 12.43 15.88
N GLY A 141 13.72 12.02 15.51
CA GLY A 141 14.50 11.00 16.22
C GLY A 141 14.16 9.56 15.90
N PHE A 142 13.45 9.29 14.81
CA PHE A 142 13.09 7.91 14.43
C PHE A 142 14.29 7.11 13.95
N THR A 143 14.30 5.82 14.30
CA THR A 143 15.05 4.79 13.59
C THR A 143 14.22 4.32 12.40
N LEU A 144 14.74 4.38 11.18
CA LEU A 144 14.02 4.00 9.95
C LEU A 144 14.47 2.63 9.49
N LEU A 145 13.54 1.74 9.20
CA LEU A 145 13.84 0.37 8.77
C LEU A 145 12.98 -0.06 7.59
N TRP A 146 13.62 -0.75 6.65
CA TRP A 146 13.01 -1.47 5.55
C TRP A 146 13.54 -2.89 5.50
N VAL A 147 12.66 -3.86 5.30
CA VAL A 147 13.00 -5.29 5.10
C VAL A 147 12.36 -5.76 3.81
N GLY A 148 13.09 -6.54 3.04
CA GLY A 148 12.56 -7.21 1.86
C GLY A 148 11.51 -8.23 2.23
N TRP A 149 10.29 -8.04 1.74
CA TRP A 149 9.15 -8.91 2.05
C TRP A 149 8.59 -9.63 0.81
N GLN A 150 8.93 -9.13 -0.37
CA GLN A 150 8.43 -9.60 -1.66
C GLN A 150 9.54 -10.36 -2.39
N HIS A 151 9.25 -11.57 -2.89
CA HIS A 151 10.24 -12.42 -3.55
C HIS A 151 10.40 -12.15 -5.05
N ASP A 152 9.34 -11.69 -5.71
CA ASP A 152 9.24 -11.52 -7.18
C ASP A 152 9.64 -10.13 -7.68
N THR A 153 10.27 -9.28 -6.84
CA THR A 153 10.74 -7.95 -7.26
C THR A 153 11.78 -8.06 -8.38
N PRO A 154 11.86 -7.07 -9.30
CA PRO A 154 12.90 -7.04 -10.32
C PRO A 154 14.31 -7.20 -9.76
N LEU A 155 15.21 -7.86 -10.51
CA LEU A 155 16.62 -8.06 -10.12
C LEU A 155 17.40 -6.76 -10.37
N ILE A 156 17.14 -5.74 -9.56
CA ILE A 156 17.85 -4.46 -9.59
C ILE A 156 18.73 -4.39 -8.35
N GLU A 157 19.97 -3.93 -8.52
CA GLU A 157 20.90 -3.75 -7.42
C GLU A 157 20.31 -2.84 -6.32
N ASN A 158 20.48 -3.23 -5.06
CA ASN A 158 19.95 -2.53 -3.88
C ASN A 158 18.42 -2.50 -3.75
N GLN A 159 17.68 -3.18 -4.59
CA GLN A 159 16.23 -3.35 -4.45
C GLN A 159 15.96 -4.50 -3.47
N LEU A 160 15.23 -4.20 -2.40
CA LEU A 160 14.99 -5.13 -1.29
C LEU A 160 14.08 -6.29 -1.71
N ARG A 161 14.44 -7.51 -1.29
CA ARG A 161 13.65 -8.73 -1.52
C ARG A 161 13.80 -9.73 -0.38
N THR A 162 12.84 -10.66 -0.30
CA THR A 162 12.95 -11.88 0.50
C THR A 162 13.33 -13.07 -0.39
N TYR A 163 13.96 -14.08 0.22
CA TYR A 163 14.45 -15.30 -0.42
C TYR A 163 13.83 -16.52 0.27
N PRO A 164 12.54 -16.81 -0.01
CA PRO A 164 11.85 -17.95 0.58
C PRO A 164 12.25 -19.26 -0.08
N PRO A 165 12.19 -20.40 0.63
CA PRO A 165 12.27 -21.72 0.04
C PRO A 165 11.05 -22.03 -0.82
N ILE A 166 11.15 -23.09 -1.61
CA ILE A 166 10.07 -23.61 -2.46
C ILE A 166 9.31 -24.70 -1.68
N ALA A 167 7.99 -24.72 -1.82
CA ALA A 167 7.15 -25.78 -1.29
C ALA A 167 7.21 -27.04 -2.18
N THR A 168 7.19 -28.22 -1.51
CA THR A 168 7.10 -29.52 -2.18
C THR A 168 6.10 -30.41 -1.45
N ASP A 169 5.41 -31.29 -2.16
CA ASP A 169 4.57 -32.31 -1.53
C ASP A 169 5.35 -33.62 -1.33
N ASN A 170 5.88 -33.79 -0.12
CA ASN A 170 6.76 -34.94 0.20
C ASN A 170 7.93 -35.09 -0.80
N GLY A 171 8.57 -33.98 -1.15
CA GLY A 171 9.66 -33.92 -2.11
C GLY A 171 9.23 -33.96 -3.59
N LYS A 172 7.92 -33.98 -3.87
CA LYS A 172 7.38 -33.87 -5.23
C LYS A 172 7.08 -32.41 -5.56
N VAL A 173 7.19 -32.07 -6.83
CA VAL A 173 6.84 -30.77 -7.39
C VAL A 173 5.36 -30.48 -7.13
N ILE A 174 5.06 -29.26 -6.71
CA ILE A 174 3.71 -28.74 -6.59
C ILE A 174 3.40 -27.90 -7.82
N GLU A 175 2.37 -28.30 -8.57
CA GLU A 175 1.80 -27.50 -9.65
C GLU A 175 0.61 -26.65 -9.15
N GLY A 176 0.33 -25.55 -9.87
CA GLY A 176 -0.86 -24.73 -9.64
C GLY A 176 -1.20 -23.84 -10.83
N ILE A 177 -2.42 -23.33 -10.82
CA ILE A 177 -2.91 -22.43 -11.86
C ILE A 177 -2.49 -21.01 -11.52
N VAL A 178 -1.90 -20.32 -12.50
CA VAL A 178 -1.53 -18.90 -12.43
C VAL A 178 -2.22 -18.15 -13.56
N ARG A 179 -2.69 -16.90 -13.28
CA ARG A 179 -3.24 -16.03 -14.31
C ARG A 179 -2.40 -14.77 -14.46
N SER A 180 -2.17 -14.37 -15.71
CA SER A 180 -1.53 -13.09 -16.06
C SER A 180 -2.48 -12.27 -16.93
N ASP A 181 -2.88 -11.08 -16.46
CA ASP A 181 -3.58 -10.08 -17.25
C ASP A 181 -2.59 -9.21 -18.02
N ILE A 182 -2.89 -8.92 -19.27
CA ILE A 182 -2.07 -8.11 -20.17
C ILE A 182 -2.93 -6.98 -20.73
N ILE A 183 -2.51 -5.74 -20.48
CA ILE A 183 -3.09 -4.51 -21.02
C ILE A 183 -1.93 -3.70 -21.57
N VAL A 184 -2.02 -3.33 -22.83
CA VAL A 184 -0.97 -2.60 -23.54
C VAL A 184 -1.42 -1.19 -23.94
N SER A 185 -0.49 -0.24 -23.99
CA SER A 185 -0.72 1.12 -24.48
C SER A 185 -0.48 1.27 -25.98
N GLU A 186 0.29 0.35 -26.56
CA GLU A 186 0.61 0.25 -27.98
C GLU A 186 0.63 -1.22 -28.40
N LYS A 187 0.46 -1.49 -29.70
CA LYS A 187 0.46 -2.85 -30.22
C LYS A 187 1.82 -3.51 -30.02
N THR A 188 1.84 -4.67 -29.38
CA THR A 188 3.03 -5.52 -29.20
C THR A 188 2.70 -6.98 -29.48
N TYR A 189 3.70 -7.77 -29.88
CA TYR A 189 3.51 -9.18 -30.22
C TYR A 189 3.94 -10.13 -29.10
N SER A 190 4.77 -9.66 -28.16
CA SER A 190 5.12 -10.47 -26.99
C SER A 190 5.05 -9.64 -25.70
N HIS A 191 4.71 -10.31 -24.60
CA HIS A 191 4.56 -9.68 -23.30
C HIS A 191 5.04 -10.60 -22.19
N SER A 192 5.58 -10.03 -21.11
CA SER A 192 5.93 -10.79 -19.91
C SER A 192 4.68 -11.32 -19.19
N LEU A 193 4.75 -12.54 -18.66
CA LEU A 193 3.75 -13.07 -17.73
C LEU A 193 3.84 -12.42 -16.35
N GLY A 194 4.98 -11.78 -16.02
CA GLY A 194 5.16 -10.97 -14.82
C GLY A 194 4.47 -9.61 -14.94
N ASN A 195 4.06 -9.04 -13.81
CA ASN A 195 3.49 -7.70 -13.75
C ASN A 195 4.59 -6.66 -13.49
N ARG A 196 4.66 -5.59 -14.27
CA ARG A 196 5.59 -4.46 -14.06
C ARG A 196 7.06 -4.88 -13.95
N ASN A 197 7.52 -5.75 -14.83
CA ASN A 197 8.88 -6.31 -14.84
C ASN A 197 9.24 -7.14 -13.59
N HIS A 198 8.26 -7.60 -12.82
CA HIS A 198 8.49 -8.56 -11.76
C HIS A 198 8.79 -9.94 -12.33
N ILE A 199 9.46 -10.76 -11.54
CA ILE A 199 9.77 -12.15 -11.91
C ILE A 199 8.45 -12.90 -12.09
N ALA A 200 8.25 -13.45 -13.27
CA ALA A 200 7.07 -14.25 -13.59
C ALA A 200 7.23 -15.68 -13.07
N TYR A 201 6.15 -16.31 -12.70
CA TYR A 201 6.10 -17.77 -12.60
C TYR A 201 6.25 -18.35 -14.01
N PRO A 202 7.21 -19.26 -14.25
CA PRO A 202 7.36 -19.89 -15.56
C PRO A 202 6.22 -20.89 -15.81
N VAL A 203 5.83 -21.09 -17.06
CA VAL A 203 4.95 -22.22 -17.43
C VAL A 203 5.69 -23.54 -17.23
N SER A 204 5.10 -24.50 -16.51
CA SER A 204 5.69 -25.82 -16.27
C SER A 204 5.75 -26.67 -17.55
N ASN A 205 4.64 -26.76 -18.27
CA ASN A 205 4.52 -27.45 -19.54
C ASN A 205 3.80 -26.57 -20.57
N PRO A 206 4.49 -26.02 -21.58
CA PRO A 206 3.87 -25.19 -22.62
C PRO A 206 2.74 -25.87 -23.40
N LEU A 207 2.72 -27.20 -23.45
CA LEU A 207 1.70 -27.99 -24.16
C LEU A 207 0.55 -28.48 -23.28
N ASP A 208 0.54 -28.08 -22.00
CA ASP A 208 -0.56 -28.48 -21.10
C ASP A 208 -1.91 -27.95 -21.62
N PRO A 209 -2.94 -28.80 -21.75
CA PRO A 209 -4.25 -28.41 -22.26
C PRO A 209 -5.01 -27.45 -21.30
N ARG A 210 -4.55 -27.31 -20.07
CA ARG A 210 -5.09 -26.33 -19.10
C ARG A 210 -4.63 -24.89 -19.41
N ASN A 211 -3.58 -24.71 -20.24
CA ASN A 211 -3.11 -23.38 -20.64
C ASN A 211 -4.11 -22.76 -21.64
N LYS A 212 -4.61 -21.57 -21.31
CA LYS A 212 -5.65 -20.86 -22.07
C LYS A 212 -5.31 -19.39 -22.20
N MET A 213 -5.77 -18.76 -23.27
CA MET A 213 -5.75 -17.32 -23.44
C MET A 213 -7.14 -16.84 -23.83
N THR A 214 -7.58 -15.76 -23.19
CA THR A 214 -8.83 -15.07 -23.54
C THR A 214 -8.57 -13.59 -23.80
N VAL A 215 -9.49 -12.96 -24.54
CA VAL A 215 -9.50 -11.52 -24.79
C VAL A 215 -10.90 -10.97 -24.53
N ARG A 216 -10.98 -9.73 -24.02
CA ARG A 216 -12.22 -8.96 -23.87
C ARG A 216 -12.01 -7.50 -24.19
N ASP A 217 -13.07 -6.82 -24.64
CA ASP A 217 -13.11 -5.39 -24.85
C ASP A 217 -13.47 -4.71 -23.51
N GLY A 218 -12.50 -3.97 -22.94
CA GLY A 218 -12.69 -3.29 -21.66
C GLY A 218 -12.95 -4.25 -20.48
N ILE A 219 -13.41 -3.67 -19.38
CA ILE A 219 -13.60 -4.38 -18.10
C ILE A 219 -14.84 -5.28 -18.13
N SER A 220 -15.91 -4.79 -18.73
CA SER A 220 -17.24 -5.40 -18.73
C SER A 220 -17.49 -6.32 -19.93
N GLY A 221 -16.57 -6.38 -20.89
CA GLY A 221 -16.72 -7.18 -22.10
C GLY A 221 -16.70 -8.69 -21.83
N PRO A 222 -17.43 -9.49 -22.62
CA PRO A 222 -17.40 -10.95 -22.50
C PRO A 222 -16.03 -11.49 -22.93
N ARG A 223 -15.49 -12.47 -22.18
CA ARG A 223 -14.26 -13.17 -22.54
C ARG A 223 -14.45 -14.05 -23.75
N GLN A 224 -13.60 -13.89 -24.75
CA GLN A 224 -13.52 -14.71 -25.95
C GLN A 224 -12.22 -15.52 -25.93
N ASN A 225 -12.31 -16.83 -26.22
CA ASN A 225 -11.14 -17.69 -26.27
C ASN A 225 -10.31 -17.39 -27.52
N ILE A 226 -9.00 -17.29 -27.34
CA ILE A 226 -8.01 -17.27 -28.43
C ILE A 226 -7.54 -18.70 -28.66
N SER A 227 -7.54 -19.13 -29.94
CA SER A 227 -7.13 -20.48 -30.32
C SER A 227 -5.70 -20.76 -29.88
N ARG A 228 -5.43 -21.96 -29.36
CA ARG A 228 -4.10 -22.35 -28.89
C ARG A 228 -3.04 -22.31 -30.00
N ASN A 229 -3.43 -22.40 -31.26
CA ASN A 229 -2.53 -22.32 -32.42
C ASN A 229 -2.04 -20.89 -32.69
N ASP A 230 -2.71 -19.86 -32.17
CA ASP A 230 -2.45 -18.46 -32.49
C ASP A 230 -1.48 -17.81 -31.49
N TRP A 231 -1.06 -18.53 -30.42
CA TRP A 231 -0.17 -18.01 -29.39
C TRP A 231 0.72 -19.11 -28.80
N GLN A 232 1.85 -18.70 -28.22
CA GLN A 232 2.80 -19.62 -27.58
C GLN A 232 3.59 -18.94 -26.45
N PHE A 233 4.18 -19.74 -25.57
CA PHE A 233 5.12 -19.25 -24.54
C PHE A 233 6.47 -18.95 -25.20
N ALA A 234 6.64 -17.69 -25.61
CA ALA A 234 7.78 -17.24 -26.37
C ALA A 234 7.91 -15.71 -26.30
N ARG A 235 9.03 -15.20 -26.74
CA ARG A 235 9.27 -13.78 -26.99
C ARG A 235 9.70 -13.53 -28.43
N GLN A 236 9.34 -12.39 -28.96
CA GLN A 236 9.84 -11.91 -30.23
C GLN A 236 11.20 -11.22 -30.03
N ALA A 237 12.20 -11.57 -30.84
CA ALA A 237 13.51 -10.95 -30.88
C ALA A 237 13.88 -10.62 -32.35
N GLY A 238 13.53 -9.41 -32.78
CA GLY A 238 13.56 -9.04 -34.19
C GLY A 238 12.53 -9.82 -34.99
N GLU A 239 12.98 -10.62 -35.98
CA GLU A 239 12.12 -11.50 -36.79
C GLU A 239 12.00 -12.91 -36.19
N GLU A 240 12.77 -13.25 -35.17
CA GLU A 240 12.79 -14.60 -34.59
C GLU A 240 11.81 -14.69 -33.42
N ILE A 241 11.15 -15.84 -33.28
CA ILE A 241 10.34 -16.22 -32.12
C ILE A 241 11.11 -17.24 -31.29
N ILE A 242 11.50 -16.84 -30.09
CA ILE A 242 12.34 -17.63 -29.18
C ILE A 242 11.45 -18.13 -28.03
N LEU A 243 11.45 -19.45 -27.79
CA LEU A 243 10.74 -20.06 -26.69
C LEU A 243 11.23 -19.48 -25.35
N ASP A 244 10.28 -19.04 -24.51
CA ASP A 244 10.55 -18.43 -23.20
C ASP A 244 9.39 -18.76 -22.26
N PRO A 245 9.61 -19.52 -21.16
CA PRO A 245 8.54 -19.95 -20.28
C PRO A 245 7.94 -18.81 -19.44
N THR A 246 8.54 -17.62 -19.45
CA THR A 246 8.10 -16.43 -18.69
C THR A 246 7.45 -15.36 -19.57
N MET A 247 7.36 -15.61 -20.86
CA MET A 247 6.83 -14.69 -21.86
C MET A 247 5.69 -15.34 -22.65
N VAL A 248 4.88 -14.54 -23.27
CA VAL A 248 3.83 -14.99 -24.19
C VAL A 248 3.91 -14.20 -25.49
N TYR A 249 3.82 -14.90 -26.62
CA TYR A 249 3.73 -14.36 -27.97
C TYR A 249 2.34 -14.63 -28.55
N LEU A 250 1.76 -13.61 -29.19
CA LEU A 250 0.48 -13.67 -29.89
C LEU A 250 0.69 -13.26 -31.34
N GLU A 251 0.35 -14.12 -32.30
CA GLU A 251 0.60 -13.91 -33.73
C GLU A 251 -0.08 -12.65 -34.27
N THR A 252 -1.33 -12.36 -33.84
CA THR A 252 -2.07 -11.15 -34.23
C THR A 252 -1.62 -9.89 -33.47
N GLY A 253 -0.86 -10.07 -32.40
CA GLY A 253 -0.42 -9.02 -31.47
C GLY A 253 -1.47 -8.67 -30.41
N PHE A 254 -0.99 -8.15 -29.28
CA PHE A 254 -1.78 -7.55 -28.22
C PHE A 254 -2.15 -6.11 -28.63
N GLU A 255 -3.41 -5.72 -28.52
CA GLU A 255 -3.92 -4.44 -28.98
C GLU A 255 -4.34 -3.52 -27.80
N PRO A 256 -4.13 -2.20 -27.90
CA PRO A 256 -4.64 -1.23 -26.93
C PRO A 256 -6.17 -1.31 -26.78
N GLY A 257 -6.66 -1.04 -25.56
CA GLY A 257 -8.10 -1.05 -25.25
C GLY A 257 -8.67 -2.44 -24.97
N LYS A 258 -7.90 -3.49 -25.17
CA LYS A 258 -8.28 -4.88 -24.87
C LYS A 258 -7.58 -5.38 -23.60
N ILE A 259 -8.22 -6.34 -22.94
CA ILE A 259 -7.69 -7.06 -21.77
C ILE A 259 -7.52 -8.52 -22.17
N TYR A 260 -6.29 -9.01 -22.09
CA TYR A 260 -5.98 -10.41 -22.34
C TYR A 260 -5.68 -11.10 -21.01
N ASP A 261 -6.26 -12.29 -20.80
CA ASP A 261 -5.93 -13.15 -19.67
C ASP A 261 -5.23 -14.41 -20.19
N VAL A 262 -4.00 -14.66 -19.72
CA VAL A 262 -3.26 -15.90 -19.93
C VAL A 262 -3.34 -16.72 -18.66
N ILE A 263 -3.99 -17.89 -18.73
CA ILE A 263 -4.14 -18.84 -17.63
C ILE A 263 -3.25 -20.03 -17.95
N TYR A 264 -2.36 -20.38 -17.04
CA TYR A 264 -1.39 -21.43 -17.28
C TYR A 264 -1.02 -22.16 -16.00
N VAL A 265 -0.45 -23.36 -16.16
CA VAL A 265 0.07 -24.15 -15.06
C VAL A 265 1.54 -23.80 -14.82
N SER A 266 1.86 -23.48 -13.58
CA SER A 266 3.21 -23.27 -13.08
C SER A 266 3.55 -24.32 -12.02
N GLU A 267 4.84 -24.38 -11.65
CA GLU A 267 5.36 -25.29 -10.64
C GLU A 267 6.30 -24.55 -9.67
N ASP A 268 6.71 -25.24 -8.59
CA ASP A 268 7.68 -24.75 -7.61
C ASP A 268 7.27 -23.43 -6.93
N PRO A 269 6.14 -23.38 -6.19
CA PRO A 269 5.69 -22.17 -5.53
C PRO A 269 6.61 -21.78 -4.35
N PRO A 270 7.19 -20.56 -4.34
CA PRO A 270 7.90 -20.04 -3.19
C PRO A 270 6.92 -19.70 -2.05
N LEU A 271 7.35 -19.87 -0.80
CA LEU A 271 6.55 -19.54 0.39
C LEU A 271 6.48 -18.02 0.59
N ALA A 272 5.60 -17.36 -0.15
CA ALA A 272 5.49 -15.89 -0.15
C ALA A 272 5.16 -15.31 1.24
N GLY A 273 4.36 -16.02 2.06
CA GLY A 273 4.00 -15.61 3.42
C GLY A 273 5.19 -15.43 4.38
N LEU A 274 6.36 -15.99 4.05
CA LEU A 274 7.59 -15.75 4.81
C LEU A 274 8.05 -14.29 4.77
N GLY A 275 7.62 -13.51 3.77
CA GLY A 275 7.86 -12.06 3.76
C GLY A 275 7.15 -11.32 4.90
N LEU A 276 5.93 -11.73 5.26
CA LEU A 276 5.20 -11.18 6.42
C LEU A 276 5.87 -11.63 7.73
N SER A 277 6.34 -12.88 7.79
CA SER A 277 7.13 -13.38 8.93
C SER A 277 8.45 -12.62 9.10
N ALA A 278 9.18 -12.31 8.02
CA ALA A 278 10.39 -11.49 8.08
C ALA A 278 10.14 -10.14 8.77
N ILE A 279 9.04 -9.47 8.42
CA ILE A 279 8.63 -8.22 9.06
C ILE A 279 8.36 -8.43 10.56
N ARG A 280 7.54 -9.42 10.90
CA ARG A 280 7.16 -9.77 12.28
C ARG A 280 8.39 -10.03 13.15
N GLU A 281 9.26 -10.96 12.71
CA GLU A 281 10.42 -11.39 13.49
C GLU A 281 11.44 -10.25 13.66
N THR A 282 11.67 -9.45 12.61
CA THR A 282 12.61 -8.33 12.70
C THR A 282 12.13 -7.29 13.71
N ILE A 283 10.88 -6.87 13.64
CA ILE A 283 10.33 -5.87 14.57
C ILE A 283 10.27 -6.41 15.99
N SER A 284 9.88 -7.67 16.18
CA SER A 284 9.87 -8.31 17.48
C SER A 284 11.27 -8.36 18.10
N GLN A 285 12.29 -8.70 17.31
CA GLN A 285 13.68 -8.72 17.78
C GLN A 285 14.16 -7.33 18.20
N LEU A 286 13.85 -6.28 17.42
CA LEU A 286 14.25 -4.90 17.76
C LEU A 286 13.56 -4.39 19.02
N LYS A 287 12.29 -4.74 19.25
CA LYS A 287 11.53 -4.27 20.42
C LYS A 287 11.88 -5.04 21.69
N TYR A 288 12.08 -6.34 21.61
CA TYR A 288 12.12 -7.22 22.78
C TYR A 288 13.47 -7.90 22.99
N GLY A 289 14.37 -7.82 22.03
CA GLY A 289 15.69 -8.41 22.06
C GLY A 289 16.82 -7.38 22.02
N SER A 290 17.95 -7.83 21.51
CA SER A 290 19.12 -7.00 21.17
C SER A 290 19.70 -7.50 19.85
N THR A 291 20.27 -6.61 19.06
CA THR A 291 20.93 -6.89 17.79
C THR A 291 22.26 -6.17 17.79
N SER A 292 23.29 -6.84 18.38
CA SER A 292 24.66 -6.27 18.52
C SER A 292 25.25 -5.90 17.17
N GLU A 293 24.93 -6.67 16.12
CA GLU A 293 25.37 -6.46 14.75
C GLU A 293 24.85 -5.13 14.19
N LEU A 294 23.65 -4.71 14.58
CA LEU A 294 23.07 -3.42 14.21
C LEU A 294 23.42 -2.30 15.19
N GLY A 295 24.15 -2.58 16.26
CA GLY A 295 24.44 -1.61 17.33
C GLY A 295 23.18 -1.16 18.08
N ILE A 296 22.15 -2.04 18.21
CA ILE A 296 20.91 -1.78 18.92
C ILE A 296 20.85 -2.67 20.15
N SER A 297 20.78 -2.06 21.33
CA SER A 297 20.66 -2.74 22.62
C SER A 297 19.21 -2.92 23.04
N SER A 298 18.97 -3.86 23.93
CA SER A 298 17.66 -4.02 24.54
C SER A 298 17.19 -2.73 25.21
N GLY A 299 15.97 -2.28 24.85
CA GLY A 299 15.38 -1.05 25.35
C GLY A 299 15.70 0.23 24.55
N ASP A 300 16.60 0.18 23.57
CA ASP A 300 16.83 1.31 22.65
C ASP A 300 15.59 1.56 21.75
N ILE A 301 14.88 0.49 21.40
CA ILE A 301 13.59 0.54 20.69
C ILE A 301 12.51 -0.01 21.62
N ASN A 302 11.55 0.82 21.97
CA ASN A 302 10.44 0.45 22.86
C ASN A 302 9.07 0.46 22.20
N ARG A 303 8.96 0.98 20.97
CA ARG A 303 7.74 0.97 20.16
C ARG A 303 8.03 0.91 18.67
N ALA A 304 7.06 0.41 17.92
CA ALA A 304 7.15 0.29 16.47
C ALA A 304 5.91 0.88 15.81
N ILE A 305 6.14 1.79 14.85
CA ILE A 305 5.11 2.35 13.98
C ILE A 305 5.40 1.90 12.55
N THR A 306 4.40 1.38 11.85
CA THR A 306 4.57 1.00 10.45
C THR A 306 3.74 1.86 9.52
N PHE A 307 4.30 2.10 8.34
CA PHE A 307 3.67 2.77 7.23
C PHE A 307 3.74 1.90 5.97
N GLY A 308 2.63 1.78 5.28
CA GLY A 308 2.58 1.09 3.98
C GLY A 308 1.72 1.87 3.00
N SER A 309 2.23 2.13 1.80
CA SER A 309 1.52 2.88 0.78
C SER A 309 1.09 1.98 -0.37
N SER A 310 -0.18 2.06 -0.81
CA SER A 310 -0.68 1.34 -1.98
C SER A 310 -0.63 -0.19 -1.77
N GLN A 311 0.15 -0.92 -2.55
CA GLN A 311 0.39 -2.35 -2.34
C GLN A 311 0.81 -2.65 -0.90
N SER A 312 1.69 -1.84 -0.35
CA SER A 312 2.18 -2.00 1.02
C SER A 312 1.13 -1.65 2.08
N GLY A 313 0.21 -0.72 1.80
CA GLY A 313 -0.98 -0.48 2.62
C GLY A 313 -1.92 -1.68 2.61
N ARG A 314 -2.12 -2.32 1.45
CA ARG A 314 -2.88 -3.57 1.33
C ARG A 314 -2.20 -4.73 2.06
N LEU A 315 -0.86 -4.78 2.04
CA LEU A 315 -0.11 -5.75 2.83
C LEU A 315 -0.38 -5.56 4.32
N LEU A 316 -0.37 -4.33 4.85
CA LEU A 316 -0.66 -4.07 6.27
C LEU A 316 -2.08 -4.52 6.65
N ARG A 317 -3.06 -4.34 5.76
CA ARG A 317 -4.42 -4.88 5.97
C ARG A 317 -4.43 -6.41 5.98
N THR A 318 -3.65 -7.07 5.12
CA THR A 318 -3.47 -8.54 5.13
C THR A 318 -2.71 -8.99 6.39
N PHE A 319 -1.65 -8.29 6.77
CA PHE A 319 -0.84 -8.56 7.96
C PHE A 319 -1.69 -8.56 9.25
N LEU A 320 -2.62 -7.61 9.35
CA LEU A 320 -3.58 -7.55 10.45
C LEU A 320 -4.58 -8.72 10.40
N HIS A 321 -5.24 -8.91 9.26
CA HIS A 321 -6.26 -9.94 9.08
C HIS A 321 -5.72 -11.35 9.33
N ASP A 322 -4.52 -11.63 8.84
CA ASP A 322 -3.88 -12.94 8.98
C ASP A 322 -3.18 -13.12 10.36
N GLY A 323 -3.26 -12.12 11.27
CA GLY A 323 -2.77 -12.24 12.65
C GLY A 323 -1.27 -12.04 12.85
N PHE A 324 -0.53 -11.51 11.86
CA PHE A 324 0.92 -11.31 11.97
C PHE A 324 1.34 -10.21 12.96
N ASN A 325 0.40 -9.41 13.49
CA ASN A 325 0.72 -8.42 14.53
C ASN A 325 0.95 -9.02 15.92
N GLU A 326 0.83 -10.33 16.05
CA GLU A 326 1.24 -11.12 17.21
C GLU A 326 2.48 -11.95 16.85
N ASP A 327 3.52 -11.88 17.68
CA ASP A 327 4.74 -12.67 17.47
C ASP A 327 4.63 -14.10 18.03
N THR A 328 5.67 -14.89 17.82
CA THR A 328 5.74 -16.30 18.27
C THR A 328 5.72 -16.47 19.80
N GLN A 329 5.77 -15.36 20.55
CA GLN A 329 5.68 -15.31 22.02
C GLN A 329 4.44 -14.57 22.51
N ASN A 330 3.43 -14.39 21.64
CA ASN A 330 2.17 -13.68 21.89
C ASN A 330 2.36 -12.22 22.33
N ARG A 331 3.38 -11.53 21.74
CA ARG A 331 3.65 -10.12 22.00
C ARG A 331 3.28 -9.28 20.77
N LYS A 332 2.92 -8.01 21.01
CA LYS A 332 2.55 -7.06 19.97
C LYS A 332 3.75 -6.66 19.10
N VAL A 333 3.65 -6.85 17.80
CA VAL A 333 4.67 -6.44 16.83
C VAL A 333 4.65 -4.92 16.64
N PHE A 334 3.63 -4.38 15.99
CA PHE A 334 3.45 -2.95 15.80
C PHE A 334 2.47 -2.35 16.81
N ASP A 335 2.86 -1.21 17.38
CA ASP A 335 2.01 -0.42 18.27
C ASP A 335 1.11 0.52 17.48
N GLY A 336 1.60 1.02 16.34
CA GLY A 336 0.87 1.87 15.40
C GLY A 336 1.00 1.40 13.96
N ILE A 337 -0.10 1.47 13.21
CA ILE A 337 -0.16 1.09 11.80
C ILE A 337 -0.81 2.21 11.00
N ILE A 338 -0.13 2.67 9.95
CA ILE A 338 -0.64 3.65 8.98
C ILE A 338 -0.76 2.96 7.62
N ALA A 339 -1.96 2.51 7.28
CA ALA A 339 -2.25 1.91 5.96
C ALA A 339 -2.74 2.99 5.01
N HIS A 340 -1.82 3.47 4.14
CA HIS A 340 -2.05 4.58 3.24
C HIS A 340 -2.44 4.11 1.84
N VAL A 341 -3.48 4.73 1.29
CA VAL A 341 -4.04 4.51 -0.06
C VAL A 341 -4.21 3.03 -0.44
N ALA A 342 -4.76 2.28 0.50
CA ALA A 342 -5.11 0.87 0.32
C ALA A 342 -6.55 0.68 -0.20
N GLY A 343 -7.44 1.64 0.08
CA GLY A 343 -8.88 1.45 -0.05
C GLY A 343 -9.34 0.26 0.81
N ALA A 344 -10.33 -0.48 0.34
CA ALA A 344 -10.80 -1.69 1.02
C ALA A 344 -10.01 -2.97 0.65
N ALA A 345 -8.98 -2.85 -0.18
CA ALA A 345 -8.29 -4.00 -0.71
C ALA A 345 -7.26 -4.60 0.26
N ARG A 346 -7.06 -5.91 0.14
CA ARG A 346 -5.94 -6.71 0.65
C ARG A 346 -5.05 -7.14 -0.53
N GLY A 347 -4.35 -8.28 -0.47
CA GLY A 347 -3.54 -8.73 -1.59
C GLY A 347 -3.16 -10.21 -1.52
N SER A 348 -2.66 -10.73 -2.63
CA SER A 348 -2.11 -12.08 -2.74
C SER A 348 -0.68 -12.11 -2.20
N PHE A 349 -0.56 -12.08 -0.85
CA PHE A 349 0.74 -11.99 -0.16
C PHE A 349 1.08 -13.26 0.61
N ASN A 350 0.06 -14.07 0.97
CA ASN A 350 0.19 -15.29 1.74
C ASN A 350 -0.67 -16.39 1.10
N GLN A 351 -0.34 -16.72 -0.14
CA GLN A 351 -1.07 -17.71 -0.95
C GLN A 351 -0.06 -18.56 -1.73
N ARG A 352 -0.47 -19.77 -2.12
CA ARG A 352 0.31 -20.57 -3.06
C ARG A 352 0.31 -19.87 -4.44
N PHE A 353 1.46 -19.74 -5.08
CA PHE A 353 1.66 -18.93 -6.29
C PHE A 353 1.20 -17.47 -6.10
N ALA A 354 1.52 -16.87 -4.96
CA ALA A 354 1.15 -15.50 -4.64
C ALA A 354 1.66 -14.50 -5.68
N GLN A 355 0.80 -13.59 -6.11
CA GLN A 355 1.12 -12.57 -7.11
C GLN A 355 1.06 -11.17 -6.49
N ALA A 356 1.98 -10.91 -5.58
CA ALA A 356 2.02 -9.69 -4.75
C ALA A 356 2.04 -8.40 -5.57
N SER A 357 2.68 -8.39 -6.74
CA SER A 357 2.81 -7.22 -7.61
C SER A 357 1.50 -6.80 -8.29
N ARG A 358 0.51 -7.70 -8.41
CA ARG A 358 -0.75 -7.41 -9.09
C ARG A 358 -1.52 -6.31 -8.36
N ALA A 359 -1.86 -5.26 -9.10
CA ALA A 359 -2.58 -4.11 -8.57
C ALA A 359 -4.09 -4.24 -8.84
N PRO A 360 -4.97 -3.60 -8.02
CA PRO A 360 -6.40 -3.58 -8.32
C PRO A 360 -6.74 -2.92 -9.66
N GLY A 361 -5.83 -2.14 -10.21
CA GLY A 361 -6.10 -1.24 -11.32
C GLY A 361 -6.49 -1.85 -12.65
N GLY A 362 -5.90 -2.92 -13.12
CA GLY A 362 -6.32 -3.62 -14.35
C GLY A 362 -6.83 -5.03 -14.05
N ALA A 363 -6.64 -5.46 -12.81
CA ALA A 363 -6.81 -6.83 -12.38
C ALA A 363 -7.95 -6.92 -11.36
N PHE A 364 -9.16 -6.60 -11.78
CA PHE A 364 -10.34 -6.54 -10.90
C PHE A 364 -10.66 -7.87 -10.23
N GLU A 365 -10.26 -8.95 -10.83
CA GLU A 365 -10.58 -10.31 -10.44
C GLU A 365 -9.39 -11.05 -9.84
N TYR A 366 -8.41 -10.35 -9.26
CA TYR A 366 -7.40 -10.95 -8.40
C TYR A 366 -7.90 -11.01 -6.95
N PRO A 367 -7.36 -11.90 -6.10
CA PRO A 367 -7.80 -12.03 -4.71
C PRO A 367 -7.28 -10.87 -3.83
N ASN A 368 -7.57 -9.65 -4.27
CA ASN A 368 -7.19 -8.42 -3.59
C ASN A 368 -8.41 -7.59 -3.12
N ARG A 369 -9.57 -7.73 -3.75
CA ARG A 369 -10.84 -7.12 -3.33
C ARG A 369 -11.80 -8.21 -2.87
N VAL A 370 -11.43 -8.89 -1.81
CA VAL A 370 -12.19 -9.99 -1.22
C VAL A 370 -12.62 -9.64 0.19
N PHE A 371 -13.82 -10.08 0.57
CA PHE A 371 -14.33 -9.97 1.94
C PHE A 371 -13.34 -10.60 2.96
N PRO A 372 -13.17 -10.02 4.18
CA PRO A 372 -13.81 -8.82 4.73
C PRO A 372 -13.16 -7.51 4.27
N PHE A 373 -13.96 -6.44 4.20
CA PHE A 373 -13.52 -5.10 3.80
C PHE A 373 -13.35 -4.16 5.00
N ALA A 374 -14.27 -4.21 5.96
CA ALA A 374 -14.27 -3.38 7.17
C ALA A 374 -13.64 -4.10 8.36
N ASP A 375 -13.29 -3.34 9.40
CA ASP A 375 -12.65 -3.85 10.61
C ASP A 375 -13.58 -4.72 11.45
N ILE A 376 -14.84 -4.30 11.59
CA ILE A 376 -15.85 -5.01 12.36
C ILE A 376 -16.47 -6.16 11.56
N THR A 377 -16.93 -7.17 12.28
CA THR A 377 -17.58 -8.33 11.67
C THR A 377 -18.86 -7.96 10.94
N GLN A 378 -18.94 -8.39 9.68
CA GLN A 378 -20.14 -8.36 8.85
C GLN A 378 -20.41 -9.77 8.32
N THR A 379 -21.62 -10.02 7.85
CA THR A 379 -21.96 -11.26 7.12
C THR A 379 -22.05 -10.94 5.63
N ASP A 380 -21.22 -11.61 4.84
CA ASP A 380 -21.23 -11.47 3.38
C ASP A 380 -22.53 -12.05 2.79
N PRO A 381 -23.35 -11.25 2.12
CA PRO A 381 -24.62 -11.71 1.56
C PRO A 381 -24.45 -12.75 0.42
N ALA A 382 -23.29 -12.78 -0.23
CA ALA A 382 -23.02 -13.70 -1.34
C ALA A 382 -22.66 -15.11 -0.86
N THR A 383 -21.90 -15.21 0.25
CA THR A 383 -21.35 -16.49 0.75
C THR A 383 -21.95 -16.93 2.07
N GLY A 384 -22.57 -16.02 2.84
CA GLY A 384 -23.04 -16.27 4.19
C GLY A 384 -21.91 -16.30 5.24
N ASN A 385 -20.65 -16.08 4.86
CA ASN A 385 -19.53 -16.04 5.77
C ASN A 385 -19.56 -14.77 6.63
N SER A 386 -19.21 -14.90 7.91
CA SER A 386 -19.10 -13.75 8.83
C SER A 386 -17.64 -13.54 9.21
N ASP A 387 -17.13 -12.32 8.95
CA ASP A 387 -15.74 -11.96 9.24
C ASP A 387 -15.57 -10.42 9.33
N GLY A 388 -14.44 -9.98 9.90
CA GLY A 388 -13.99 -8.60 9.95
C GLY A 388 -12.47 -8.53 9.97
N LEU A 389 -11.90 -7.46 9.41
CA LEU A 389 -10.45 -7.35 9.26
C LEU A 389 -9.68 -7.49 10.58
N LEU A 390 -10.27 -7.01 11.69
CA LEU A 390 -9.68 -7.04 13.03
C LEU A 390 -10.35 -8.05 13.97
N ALA A 391 -11.31 -8.84 13.49
CA ALA A 391 -12.15 -9.69 14.32
C ALA A 391 -11.36 -10.80 15.07
N SER A 392 -10.27 -11.28 14.49
CA SER A 392 -9.45 -12.36 15.04
C SER A 392 -8.24 -11.88 15.86
N ILE A 393 -7.97 -10.55 15.92
CA ILE A 393 -6.78 -10.03 16.58
C ILE A 393 -6.98 -10.03 18.10
N PRO A 394 -6.09 -10.70 18.89
CA PRO A 394 -6.16 -10.65 20.34
C PRO A 394 -5.95 -9.22 20.87
N SER A 395 -6.59 -8.88 21.99
CA SER A 395 -6.52 -7.52 22.57
C SER A 395 -5.10 -7.07 22.92
N ASN A 396 -4.23 -8.00 23.35
CA ASN A 396 -2.81 -7.73 23.64
C ASN A 396 -1.99 -7.42 22.38
N ALA A 397 -2.43 -7.86 21.18
CA ALA A 397 -1.77 -7.63 19.91
C ALA A 397 -2.46 -6.51 19.08
N MET A 398 -3.57 -5.95 19.56
CA MET A 398 -4.33 -4.90 18.86
C MET A 398 -3.53 -3.59 18.79
N PRO A 399 -3.20 -3.06 17.59
CA PRO A 399 -2.48 -1.78 17.44
C PRO A 399 -3.44 -0.59 17.41
N LYS A 400 -2.88 0.64 17.47
CA LYS A 400 -3.54 1.86 17.00
C LYS A 400 -3.46 1.92 15.48
N ILE A 401 -4.53 2.30 14.78
CA ILE A 401 -4.60 2.20 13.31
C ILE A 401 -5.07 3.52 12.70
N PHE A 402 -4.35 4.01 11.70
CA PHE A 402 -4.81 5.03 10.78
C PHE A 402 -4.98 4.44 9.38
N TYR A 403 -6.18 4.52 8.86
CA TYR A 403 -6.43 4.39 7.43
C TYR A 403 -6.39 5.77 6.81
N THR A 404 -5.50 5.97 5.85
CA THR A 404 -5.39 7.23 5.13
C THR A 404 -5.58 6.96 3.65
N ASN A 405 -6.58 7.55 3.02
CA ASN A 405 -6.87 7.37 1.61
C ASN A 405 -6.81 8.70 0.87
N SER A 406 -6.54 8.65 -0.42
CA SER A 406 -6.84 9.74 -1.33
C SER A 406 -8.26 9.55 -1.90
N SER A 407 -8.81 10.58 -2.53
CA SER A 407 -10.07 10.48 -3.25
C SER A 407 -10.08 9.34 -4.27
N THR A 408 -8.95 9.08 -4.92
CA THR A 408 -8.81 7.99 -5.90
C THR A 408 -9.20 6.62 -5.33
N GLU A 409 -9.01 6.35 -4.04
CA GLU A 409 -9.31 5.04 -3.46
C GLU A 409 -10.81 4.74 -3.43
N TYR A 410 -11.66 5.76 -3.38
CA TYR A 410 -13.11 5.58 -3.54
C TYR A 410 -13.46 5.16 -4.98
N TRP A 411 -12.81 5.76 -5.97
CA TRP A 411 -13.07 5.54 -7.39
C TRP A 411 -12.50 4.25 -7.96
N ARG A 412 -11.37 3.77 -7.43
CA ARG A 412 -10.66 2.60 -8.01
C ARG A 412 -10.46 1.43 -7.05
N SER A 413 -10.59 1.63 -5.76
CA SER A 413 -10.26 0.62 -4.73
C SER A 413 -11.37 0.41 -3.71
N VAL A 414 -12.61 0.77 -4.10
CA VAL A 414 -13.84 0.59 -3.32
C VAL A 414 -13.69 1.05 -1.86
N GLY A 415 -13.06 2.21 -1.65
CA GLY A 415 -12.67 2.74 -0.34
C GLY A 415 -13.84 2.83 0.64
N ALA A 416 -15.04 3.12 0.17
CA ALA A 416 -16.25 3.19 0.96
C ALA A 416 -16.53 1.89 1.77
N LEU A 417 -16.23 0.71 1.22
CA LEU A 417 -16.48 -0.58 1.88
C LEU A 417 -15.70 -0.77 3.19
N THR A 418 -14.72 0.08 3.48
CA THR A 418 -14.03 0.06 4.78
C THR A 418 -14.90 0.55 5.93
N HIS A 419 -15.95 1.36 5.65
CA HIS A 419 -16.75 2.04 6.66
C HIS A 419 -18.27 2.09 6.35
N ILE A 420 -18.76 1.32 5.36
CA ILE A 420 -20.19 1.14 5.11
C ILE A 420 -20.60 -0.32 5.20
N SER A 421 -21.88 -0.56 5.45
CA SER A 421 -22.46 -1.92 5.40
C SER A 421 -22.43 -2.49 3.98
N LEU A 422 -22.37 -3.83 3.86
CA LEU A 422 -22.29 -4.53 2.58
C LEU A 422 -23.55 -4.37 1.71
N ASP A 423 -24.64 -3.85 2.26
CA ASP A 423 -25.84 -3.46 1.50
C ASP A 423 -25.85 -1.98 1.10
N GLY A 424 -24.79 -1.21 1.46
CA GLY A 424 -24.65 0.20 1.12
C GLY A 424 -25.62 1.17 1.82
N ARG A 425 -26.28 0.76 2.92
CA ARG A 425 -27.37 1.53 3.50
C ARG A 425 -27.04 2.32 4.76
N LYS A 426 -25.93 2.03 5.40
CA LYS A 426 -25.54 2.68 6.64
C LYS A 426 -24.02 2.75 6.80
N ASP A 427 -23.58 3.77 7.50
CA ASP A 427 -22.22 3.87 7.98
C ASP A 427 -21.97 2.85 9.10
N LEU A 428 -20.75 2.30 9.14
CA LEU A 428 -20.29 1.41 10.20
C LEU A 428 -19.56 2.21 11.27
N PRO A 429 -19.74 1.87 12.57
CA PRO A 429 -18.95 2.51 13.62
C PRO A 429 -17.46 2.14 13.47
N LEU A 430 -16.58 3.12 13.66
CA LEU A 430 -15.15 2.88 13.79
C LEU A 430 -14.83 2.33 15.19
N MET A 431 -13.85 1.45 15.29
CA MET A 431 -13.34 0.97 16.57
C MET A 431 -12.54 2.08 17.30
N ASP A 432 -12.47 2.07 18.62
CA ASP A 432 -11.80 3.11 19.43
C ASP A 432 -10.33 3.30 19.09
N ASN A 433 -9.65 2.23 18.65
CA ASN A 433 -8.25 2.22 18.24
C ASN A 433 -8.04 2.55 16.75
N VAL A 434 -9.09 2.95 16.02
CA VAL A 434 -9.05 3.23 14.58
C VAL A 434 -9.42 4.68 14.30
N ARG A 435 -8.71 5.31 13.34
CA ARG A 435 -9.09 6.58 12.73
C ARG A 435 -8.97 6.47 11.22
N THR A 436 -9.90 7.12 10.52
CA THR A 436 -9.93 7.20 9.05
C THR A 436 -9.79 8.64 8.61
N TYR A 437 -8.87 8.90 7.68
CA TYR A 437 -8.60 10.21 7.11
C TYR A 437 -8.57 10.11 5.59
N ASP A 438 -9.58 10.66 4.93
CA ASP A 438 -9.64 10.72 3.48
C ASP A 438 -9.22 12.11 3.01
N PHE A 439 -8.17 12.18 2.22
CA PHE A 439 -7.63 13.43 1.69
C PHE A 439 -8.46 13.88 0.50
N ALA A 440 -9.34 14.85 0.75
CA ALA A 440 -10.31 15.34 -0.21
C ALA A 440 -9.66 15.85 -1.50
N GLY A 441 -10.25 15.50 -2.64
CA GLY A 441 -9.82 15.97 -3.95
C GLY A 441 -8.36 15.64 -4.27
N THR A 442 -7.83 14.49 -3.83
CA THR A 442 -6.45 14.09 -4.11
C THR A 442 -6.39 12.85 -5.00
N GLN A 443 -5.30 12.70 -5.73
CA GLN A 443 -5.00 11.48 -6.48
C GLN A 443 -4.11 10.53 -5.68
N HIS A 444 -3.98 9.28 -6.16
CA HIS A 444 -3.23 8.21 -5.49
C HIS A 444 -1.80 8.59 -5.05
N TYR A 445 -1.12 9.41 -5.86
CA TYR A 445 0.16 10.01 -5.53
C TYR A 445 0.19 11.44 -6.12
N PRO A 446 0.47 12.49 -5.33
CA PRO A 446 0.39 13.87 -5.81
C PRO A 446 1.37 14.13 -6.96
N ALA A 447 0.90 14.82 -8.00
CA ALA A 447 1.77 15.35 -9.06
C ALA A 447 2.52 16.58 -8.56
N THR A 448 3.58 16.96 -9.26
CA THR A 448 4.26 18.23 -8.99
C THR A 448 3.65 19.34 -9.85
N LEU A 449 3.48 20.53 -9.32
CA LEU A 449 2.95 21.68 -10.06
C LEU A 449 3.79 22.00 -11.31
N LEU A 450 5.10 21.79 -11.23
CA LEU A 450 6.06 22.01 -12.33
C LEU A 450 5.98 20.94 -13.45
N SER A 451 5.38 19.79 -13.19
CA SER A 451 5.16 18.78 -14.25
C SER A 451 4.00 19.14 -15.20
N MET A 452 3.33 20.26 -14.96
CA MET A 452 2.16 20.74 -15.71
C MET A 452 2.55 21.59 -16.94
N SER A 453 3.81 21.53 -17.40
CA SER A 453 4.32 22.30 -18.55
C SER A 453 3.96 21.75 -19.93
N GLY A 454 3.10 20.71 -20.02
CA GLY A 454 2.61 20.15 -21.29
C GLY A 454 1.27 20.75 -21.72
N HIS A 455 1.05 20.85 -23.02
CA HIS A 455 -0.24 21.20 -23.64
C HIS A 455 -1.28 20.06 -23.57
N GLU A 456 -1.24 19.24 -22.51
CA GLU A 456 -2.26 18.22 -22.32
C GLU A 456 -3.53 18.87 -21.75
N ASP A 457 -4.65 18.67 -22.42
CA ASP A 457 -5.98 19.17 -22.00
C ASP A 457 -6.40 18.63 -20.61
N LEU A 458 -5.73 17.56 -20.12
CA LEU A 458 -6.03 16.87 -18.87
C LEU A 458 -4.77 16.75 -18.00
N GLN A 459 -4.48 17.77 -17.20
CA GLN A 459 -3.31 17.78 -16.31
C GLN A 459 -3.51 16.91 -15.06
N PRO A 460 -2.44 16.26 -14.53
CA PRO A 460 -2.53 15.48 -13.30
C PRO A 460 -2.74 16.37 -12.08
N ASN A 461 -3.39 15.83 -11.06
CA ASN A 461 -3.76 16.55 -9.85
C ASN A 461 -2.53 16.81 -8.93
N PRO A 462 -2.15 18.07 -8.65
CA PRO A 462 -1.02 18.43 -7.82
C PRO A 462 -1.33 18.58 -6.32
N ASN A 463 -2.60 18.39 -5.88
CA ASN A 463 -2.99 18.57 -4.48
C ASN A 463 -2.16 17.64 -3.58
N ASP A 464 -1.31 18.23 -2.73
CA ASP A 464 -0.29 17.51 -1.97
C ASP A 464 -0.74 17.20 -0.53
N TYR A 465 -1.12 15.97 -0.30
CA TYR A 465 -1.53 15.47 1.02
C TYR A 465 -0.35 15.08 1.96
N ARG A 466 0.89 15.13 1.51
CA ARG A 466 2.05 14.67 2.32
C ARG A 466 2.22 15.46 3.60
N TRP A 467 1.76 16.69 3.65
CA TRP A 467 1.72 17.51 4.87
C TRP A 467 0.88 16.88 5.99
N PHE A 468 -0.27 16.29 5.63
CA PHE A 468 -1.12 15.57 6.58
C PHE A 468 -0.44 14.31 7.12
N LEU A 469 0.30 13.56 6.28
CA LEU A 469 1.02 12.37 6.72
C LEU A 469 2.02 12.69 7.85
N ARG A 470 2.70 13.85 7.80
CA ARG A 470 3.63 14.30 8.85
C ARG A 470 2.88 14.59 10.17
N GLY A 471 1.81 15.36 10.11
CA GLY A 471 0.97 15.67 11.27
C GLY A 471 0.39 14.41 11.91
N LEU A 472 -0.13 13.51 11.08
CA LEU A 472 -0.71 12.25 11.53
C LEU A 472 0.33 11.29 12.12
N LEU A 473 1.57 11.25 11.58
CA LEU A 473 2.64 10.45 12.20
C LEU A 473 2.97 10.92 13.61
N VAL A 474 3.10 12.24 13.81
CA VAL A 474 3.32 12.83 15.14
C VAL A 474 2.14 12.55 16.07
N ALA A 475 0.91 12.62 15.56
CA ALA A 475 -0.29 12.31 16.32
C ALA A 475 -0.34 10.81 16.72
N MET A 476 0.04 9.89 15.81
CA MET A 476 0.14 8.46 16.09
C MET A 476 1.17 8.19 17.20
N ASP A 477 2.36 8.77 17.09
CA ASP A 477 3.41 8.57 18.10
C ASP A 477 2.98 9.08 19.49
N ARG A 478 2.31 10.22 19.57
CA ARG A 478 1.74 10.77 20.82
C ARG A 478 0.60 9.92 21.36
N TRP A 479 -0.20 9.33 20.49
CA TRP A 479 -1.27 8.43 20.90
C TRP A 479 -0.74 7.14 21.53
N ILE A 480 0.36 6.60 20.96
CA ILE A 480 1.02 5.40 21.50
C ILE A 480 1.73 5.71 22.82
N THR A 481 2.45 6.83 22.92
CA THR A 481 3.33 7.12 24.04
C THR A 481 2.61 7.71 25.25
N ASN A 482 1.60 8.54 25.03
CA ASN A 482 0.95 9.34 26.06
C ASN A 482 -0.57 9.15 26.14
N ASP A 483 -1.11 8.25 25.31
CA ASP A 483 -2.57 8.07 25.09
C ASP A 483 -3.30 9.37 24.68
N ASN A 484 -2.57 10.35 24.13
CA ASN A 484 -3.15 11.56 23.59
C ASN A 484 -3.96 11.22 22.35
N GLN A 485 -5.29 11.40 22.43
CA GLN A 485 -6.16 11.10 21.31
C GLN A 485 -5.76 11.90 20.07
N PRO A 486 -5.66 11.25 18.90
CA PRO A 486 -5.36 11.94 17.65
C PRO A 486 -6.55 12.81 17.22
N PRO A 487 -6.37 13.72 16.25
CA PRO A 487 -7.50 14.48 15.71
C PRO A 487 -8.62 13.55 15.23
N PRO A 488 -9.89 13.99 15.27
CA PRO A 488 -11.03 13.18 14.84
C PRO A 488 -10.91 12.68 13.41
N SER A 489 -11.51 11.53 13.12
CA SER A 489 -11.63 11.01 11.75
C SER A 489 -12.30 12.03 10.83
N ARG A 490 -11.88 12.06 9.56
CA ARG A 490 -12.44 12.91 8.50
C ARG A 490 -12.59 12.09 7.22
N TYR A 491 -13.82 11.76 6.87
CA TYR A 491 -14.18 10.96 5.69
C TYR A 491 -15.66 11.17 5.36
N SER A 492 -16.03 10.99 4.11
CA SER A 492 -17.41 11.14 3.65
C SER A 492 -18.30 10.01 4.19
N THR A 493 -19.54 10.34 4.56
CA THR A 493 -20.50 9.43 5.18
C THR A 493 -21.85 9.43 4.46
N LEU A 494 -22.60 8.33 4.60
CA LEU A 494 -23.98 8.23 4.10
C LEU A 494 -24.92 9.09 4.94
N GLU A 495 -24.73 9.13 6.26
CA GLU A 495 -25.58 9.88 7.20
C GLU A 495 -25.60 11.39 6.90
N GLN A 496 -24.50 11.93 6.37
CA GLN A 496 -24.36 13.36 6.05
C GLN A 496 -24.60 13.67 4.57
N ASP A 497 -25.00 12.71 3.76
CA ASP A 497 -25.14 12.80 2.30
C ASP A 497 -23.86 13.28 1.60
N THR A 498 -22.68 13.04 2.22
CA THR A 498 -21.36 13.36 1.65
C THR A 498 -20.72 12.18 0.95
N LEU A 499 -21.26 10.96 1.13
CA LEU A 499 -20.95 9.75 0.40
C LEU A 499 -22.19 9.27 -0.33
N VAL A 500 -22.13 9.14 -1.65
CA VAL A 500 -23.32 8.90 -2.50
C VAL A 500 -23.10 7.80 -3.54
N GLU A 501 -24.21 7.25 -4.05
CA GLU A 501 -24.16 6.39 -5.25
C GLU A 501 -23.81 7.22 -6.49
N MET A 502 -23.30 6.56 -7.55
CA MET A 502 -22.97 7.24 -8.82
C MET A 502 -24.16 7.94 -9.47
N THR A 503 -25.38 7.45 -9.24
CA THR A 503 -26.63 8.05 -9.74
C THR A 503 -26.95 9.38 -9.09
N ASP A 504 -26.48 9.59 -7.87
CA ASP A 504 -26.71 10.79 -7.05
C ASP A 504 -25.50 11.74 -7.01
N PHE A 505 -24.40 11.37 -7.70
CA PHE A 505 -23.19 12.17 -7.77
C PHE A 505 -23.42 13.42 -8.65
N GLN A 506 -23.33 14.59 -8.03
CA GLN A 506 -23.61 15.89 -8.65
C GLN A 506 -22.31 16.62 -9.01
N PHE A 507 -21.78 16.36 -10.19
CA PHE A 507 -20.60 17.06 -10.69
C PHE A 507 -21.01 18.20 -11.63
N PRO A 508 -20.39 19.40 -11.56
CA PRO A 508 -20.72 20.52 -12.43
C PRO A 508 -20.49 20.18 -13.92
N GLU A 509 -21.36 20.68 -14.80
CA GLU A 509 -21.23 20.49 -16.25
C GLU A 509 -20.10 21.37 -16.83
N ILE A 510 -18.85 20.92 -16.66
CA ILE A 510 -17.67 21.63 -17.18
C ILE A 510 -17.54 21.31 -18.68
N PRO A 511 -17.51 22.33 -19.57
CA PRO A 511 -17.40 22.12 -21.02
C PRO A 511 -16.15 21.30 -21.40
N GLY A 512 -16.34 20.29 -22.23
CA GLY A 512 -15.27 19.39 -22.67
C GLY A 512 -14.88 18.28 -21.70
N LEU A 513 -15.48 18.23 -20.50
CA LEU A 513 -15.24 17.19 -19.52
C LEU A 513 -16.45 16.24 -19.38
N ASN A 514 -16.23 14.95 -19.52
CA ASN A 514 -17.22 13.93 -19.18
C ASN A 514 -16.88 13.30 -17.84
N VAL A 515 -17.88 13.11 -16.98
CA VAL A 515 -17.71 12.33 -15.75
C VAL A 515 -17.46 10.87 -16.11
N LEU A 516 -16.67 10.18 -15.28
CA LEU A 516 -16.40 8.76 -15.41
C LEU A 516 -17.73 7.96 -15.37
N LYS A 517 -17.98 7.15 -16.41
CA LYS A 517 -19.20 6.35 -16.53
C LYS A 517 -19.03 4.91 -16.07
N GLU A 518 -17.85 4.35 -16.29
CA GLU A 518 -17.51 3.01 -15.82
C GLU A 518 -16.74 3.09 -14.51
N VAL A 519 -17.14 2.31 -13.54
CA VAL A 519 -16.53 2.28 -12.20
C VAL A 519 -16.00 0.89 -11.89
N SER A 520 -15.05 0.86 -10.97
CA SER A 520 -14.33 -0.33 -10.58
C SER A 520 -14.99 -1.01 -9.36
N THR A 521 -16.17 -1.59 -9.55
CA THR A 521 -16.92 -2.30 -8.51
C THR A 521 -16.19 -3.55 -8.02
N ALA A 522 -16.29 -3.87 -6.74
CA ALA A 522 -15.89 -5.17 -6.20
C ALA A 522 -17.02 -6.18 -6.35
N TYR A 523 -16.66 -7.44 -6.57
CA TYR A 523 -17.58 -8.57 -6.66
C TYR A 523 -17.21 -9.65 -5.66
N ALA A 524 -18.17 -10.47 -5.26
CA ALA A 524 -17.88 -11.74 -4.61
C ALA A 524 -17.20 -12.65 -5.64
N LEU A 525 -15.93 -13.00 -5.38
CA LEU A 525 -15.07 -13.77 -6.29
C LEU A 525 -14.85 -15.17 -5.72
N ASP A 526 -15.20 -16.18 -6.51
CA ASP A 526 -14.96 -17.59 -6.18
C ASP A 526 -13.73 -18.09 -6.96
N PHE A 527 -12.64 -18.32 -6.26
CA PHE A 527 -11.38 -18.89 -6.77
C PHE A 527 -11.27 -20.40 -6.53
N GLY A 528 -12.35 -21.03 -6.09
CA GLY A 528 -12.40 -22.43 -5.68
C GLY A 528 -12.41 -22.58 -4.15
N PRO A 529 -12.78 -23.79 -3.65
CA PRO A 529 -13.10 -24.04 -2.24
C PRO A 529 -11.88 -23.96 -1.30
N GLU A 530 -10.66 -24.03 -1.85
CA GLU A 530 -9.44 -24.11 -1.06
C GLU A 530 -8.81 -22.73 -0.77
N LEU A 531 -9.27 -21.63 -1.40
CA LEU A 531 -8.67 -20.32 -1.18
C LEU A 531 -8.76 -19.88 0.29
N GLY A 532 -9.92 -19.99 0.90
CA GLY A 532 -10.16 -19.56 2.28
C GLY A 532 -9.46 -20.40 3.34
N SER A 533 -9.26 -21.70 3.10
CA SER A 533 -8.68 -22.63 4.08
C SER A 533 -7.19 -22.87 3.89
N SER A 534 -6.70 -22.85 2.66
CA SER A 534 -5.35 -23.30 2.31
C SER A 534 -4.60 -22.32 1.39
N GLY A 535 -5.18 -21.16 1.10
CA GLY A 535 -4.58 -20.17 0.21
C GLY A 535 -4.32 -20.65 -1.22
N ILE A 536 -5.08 -21.66 -1.69
CA ILE A 536 -4.88 -22.29 -2.99
C ILE A 536 -5.96 -21.84 -3.95
N ILE A 537 -5.55 -21.27 -5.09
CA ILE A 537 -6.43 -20.93 -6.20
C ILE A 537 -6.56 -22.17 -7.09
N SER A 538 -7.78 -22.72 -7.21
CA SER A 538 -8.07 -23.87 -8.07
C SER A 538 -8.94 -23.50 -9.29
N GLN A 539 -9.39 -22.24 -9.36
CA GLN A 539 -10.22 -21.72 -10.45
C GLN A 539 -9.72 -20.35 -10.92
N GLU A 540 -9.38 -20.26 -12.22
CA GLU A 540 -9.02 -19.01 -12.90
C GLU A 540 -9.65 -18.96 -14.33
N PRO A 541 -10.25 -17.84 -14.75
CA PRO A 541 -10.59 -16.71 -13.89
C PRO A 541 -11.60 -17.10 -12.82
N PRO A 542 -11.74 -16.34 -11.71
CA PRO A 542 -12.74 -16.63 -10.70
C PRO A 542 -14.16 -16.44 -11.23
N ASN A 543 -15.13 -17.12 -10.64
CA ASN A 543 -16.52 -16.77 -10.87
C ASN A 543 -16.85 -15.50 -10.10
N ALA A 544 -17.17 -14.44 -10.83
CA ALA A 544 -17.68 -13.21 -10.26
C ALA A 544 -19.21 -13.30 -10.10
N SER A 545 -19.69 -13.06 -8.90
CA SER A 545 -21.11 -13.03 -8.59
C SER A 545 -21.49 -11.68 -7.96
N HIS A 546 -22.36 -11.61 -7.05
CA HIS A 546 -22.88 -10.45 -6.34
C HIS A 546 -21.96 -9.21 -6.32
N PRO A 547 -22.34 -8.07 -6.93
CA PRO A 547 -21.60 -6.81 -6.81
C PRO A 547 -21.80 -6.20 -5.43
N TYR A 548 -20.72 -5.70 -4.82
CA TYR A 548 -20.80 -4.90 -3.61
C TYR A 548 -21.11 -3.43 -3.93
N PRO A 549 -21.65 -2.65 -2.97
CA PRO A 549 -21.95 -1.24 -3.16
C PRO A 549 -20.73 -0.45 -3.64
N PHE A 550 -20.97 0.47 -4.57
CA PHE A 550 -19.97 1.43 -5.04
C PHE A 550 -20.45 2.84 -4.73
N MET A 551 -19.71 3.53 -3.85
CA MET A 551 -20.03 4.87 -3.38
C MET A 551 -18.84 5.80 -3.58
N VAL A 552 -19.12 7.08 -3.84
CA VAL A 552 -18.11 8.12 -4.08
C VAL A 552 -18.37 9.35 -3.21
N PRO A 553 -17.31 10.11 -2.86
CA PRO A 553 -17.47 11.39 -2.19
C PRO A 553 -18.23 12.40 -3.06
N GLN A 554 -19.20 13.11 -2.46
CA GLN A 554 -19.95 14.18 -3.11
C GLN A 554 -19.10 15.46 -3.23
N VAL A 555 -19.40 16.28 -4.23
CA VAL A 555 -18.67 17.52 -4.53
C VAL A 555 -19.57 18.76 -4.43
N ASP A 556 -18.95 19.93 -4.28
CA ASP A 556 -19.60 21.23 -4.31
C ASP A 556 -19.84 21.73 -5.76
N ALA A 557 -20.44 22.91 -5.92
CA ALA A 557 -20.68 23.53 -7.21
C ALA A 557 -19.39 23.85 -7.99
N SER A 558 -18.23 23.79 -7.36
CA SER A 558 -16.92 23.92 -8.00
C SER A 558 -16.31 22.57 -8.40
N GLY A 559 -16.97 21.47 -8.10
CA GLY A 559 -16.51 20.11 -8.35
C GLY A 559 -15.45 19.61 -7.37
N ASN A 560 -15.30 20.26 -6.20
CA ASN A 560 -14.40 19.85 -5.13
C ASN A 560 -15.16 19.11 -4.01
N GLU A 561 -14.55 18.07 -3.44
CA GLU A 561 -15.17 17.27 -2.40
C GLU A 561 -15.57 18.12 -1.18
N ILE A 562 -16.79 17.89 -0.69
CA ILE A 562 -17.39 18.70 0.38
C ILE A 562 -16.97 18.25 1.77
N ASP A 563 -16.49 17.01 1.91
CA ASP A 563 -16.07 16.41 3.18
C ASP A 563 -14.70 15.72 3.04
N GLY A 564 -14.27 15.04 4.11
CA GLY A 564 -12.92 14.51 4.23
C GLY A 564 -11.95 15.55 4.82
N LEU A 565 -10.66 15.26 4.76
CA LEU A 565 -9.60 16.16 5.18
C LEU A 565 -9.23 17.11 4.03
N ARG A 566 -9.84 18.28 4.03
CA ARG A 566 -9.70 19.28 2.95
C ARG A 566 -8.42 20.09 3.14
N SER A 567 -7.47 19.92 2.20
CA SER A 567 -6.26 20.76 2.14
C SER A 567 -6.59 22.24 1.89
N PRO A 568 -5.64 23.16 2.11
CA PRO A 568 -5.84 24.55 1.70
C PRO A 568 -6.16 24.71 0.20
N ASP A 569 -5.64 23.83 -0.67
CA ASP A 569 -5.98 23.81 -2.10
C ASP A 569 -7.47 23.50 -2.37
N ILE A 570 -8.12 22.73 -1.51
CA ILE A 570 -9.55 22.39 -1.58
C ILE A 570 -10.41 23.43 -0.84
N ALA A 571 -9.93 23.95 0.27
CA ALA A 571 -10.69 24.92 1.06
C ALA A 571 -10.71 26.32 0.40
N VAL A 572 -9.64 26.69 -0.29
CA VAL A 572 -9.43 27.98 -1.00
C VAL A 572 -8.98 27.68 -2.44
N PRO A 573 -9.87 27.16 -3.31
CA PRO A 573 -9.46 26.53 -4.53
C PRO A 573 -9.17 27.53 -5.68
N LEU A 574 -8.15 27.20 -6.48
CA LEU A 574 -7.87 27.80 -7.79
C LEU A 574 -8.31 26.89 -8.96
N ALA A 575 -8.82 25.70 -8.65
CA ALA A 575 -9.20 24.68 -9.62
C ALA A 575 -10.21 23.70 -9.03
N THR A 576 -10.76 22.85 -9.86
CA THR A 576 -11.36 21.57 -9.44
C THR A 576 -10.29 20.49 -9.42
N TYR A 577 -10.27 19.71 -8.37
CA TYR A 577 -9.34 18.59 -8.15
C TYR A 577 -10.12 17.30 -8.04
N THR A 578 -9.85 16.32 -8.90
CA THR A 578 -10.56 15.03 -8.86
C THR A 578 -9.63 13.90 -8.46
N GLY A 579 -10.20 12.83 -7.91
CA GLY A 579 -9.52 11.55 -7.70
C GLY A 579 -9.64 10.57 -8.88
N TRP A 580 -10.22 10.99 -10.00
CA TRP A 580 -10.56 10.15 -11.15
C TRP A 580 -10.26 10.83 -12.49
N ARG A 581 -10.22 10.02 -13.57
CA ARG A 581 -10.09 10.46 -14.97
C ARG A 581 -11.19 9.84 -15.84
N PRO A 582 -11.78 10.59 -16.81
CA PRO A 582 -12.88 10.10 -17.65
C PRO A 582 -12.54 8.87 -18.49
N THR A 583 -11.29 8.77 -18.93
CA THR A 583 -10.83 7.76 -19.91
C THR A 583 -10.26 6.51 -19.31
N ASN A 584 -10.06 6.46 -17.98
CA ASN A 584 -9.44 5.31 -17.33
C ASN A 584 -9.95 5.13 -15.89
N PRO A 585 -10.96 4.28 -15.66
CA PRO A 585 -11.58 4.06 -14.35
C PRO A 585 -10.64 3.44 -13.32
N VAL A 586 -9.49 2.91 -13.76
CA VAL A 586 -8.51 2.25 -12.91
C VAL A 586 -7.24 3.07 -12.73
N SER A 587 -7.21 4.29 -13.28
CA SER A 587 -6.09 5.20 -13.10
C SER A 587 -5.86 5.54 -11.63
N GLY A 588 -4.60 5.60 -11.21
CA GLY A 588 -4.21 6.23 -9.94
C GLY A 588 -4.10 7.76 -10.03
N ALA A 589 -4.32 8.34 -11.21
CA ALA A 589 -4.25 9.76 -11.45
C ALA A 589 -5.63 10.39 -11.45
N GLY A 590 -5.73 11.59 -10.88
CA GLY A 590 -6.88 12.49 -10.97
C GLY A 590 -6.63 13.60 -11.99
N LEU A 591 -7.52 14.59 -11.99
CA LEU A 591 -7.44 15.76 -12.83
C LEU A 591 -7.27 17.03 -12.01
N TYR A 592 -6.53 17.95 -12.57
CA TYR A 592 -6.48 19.36 -12.24
C TYR A 592 -7.19 20.15 -13.33
N ILE A 593 -8.33 20.78 -12.99
CA ILE A 593 -9.18 21.53 -13.93
C ILE A 593 -9.24 22.97 -13.45
N PRO A 594 -8.36 23.85 -13.95
CA PRO A 594 -8.23 25.21 -13.46
C PRO A 594 -9.51 26.03 -13.66
N PHE A 595 -9.79 26.96 -12.75
CA PHE A 595 -10.83 27.98 -12.97
C PHE A 595 -10.37 29.00 -14.02
N ALA A 596 -11.32 29.60 -14.72
CA ALA A 596 -11.06 30.79 -15.54
C ALA A 596 -10.43 31.88 -14.66
N ARG A 597 -9.52 32.68 -15.24
CA ARG A 597 -8.87 33.78 -14.50
C ARG A 597 -9.84 34.91 -14.22
N THR A 598 -10.60 35.28 -15.26
CA THR A 598 -11.51 36.45 -15.27
C THR A 598 -12.95 36.03 -15.56
N LEU A 599 -13.92 36.88 -15.21
CA LEU A 599 -15.33 36.75 -15.60
C LEU A 599 -15.47 36.61 -17.12
N THR A 600 -14.75 37.44 -17.88
CA THR A 600 -14.78 37.39 -19.35
C THR A 600 -14.33 36.04 -19.91
N GLU A 601 -13.25 35.46 -19.37
CA GLU A 601 -12.79 34.12 -19.76
C GLU A 601 -13.83 33.06 -19.41
N ARG A 602 -14.41 33.13 -18.20
CA ARG A 602 -15.44 32.21 -17.73
C ARG A 602 -16.66 32.20 -18.66
N GLU A 603 -17.17 33.39 -19.02
CA GLU A 603 -18.32 33.52 -19.91
C GLU A 603 -18.01 33.00 -21.33
N ALA A 604 -16.83 33.31 -21.87
CA ALA A 604 -16.38 32.81 -23.17
C ALA A 604 -16.28 31.29 -23.22
N GLN A 605 -15.83 30.67 -22.13
CA GLN A 605 -15.70 29.21 -21.97
C GLN A 605 -17.03 28.53 -21.57
N ARG A 606 -18.04 29.31 -21.16
CA ARG A 606 -19.30 28.82 -20.58
C ARG A 606 -19.07 27.93 -19.35
N ASP A 607 -18.04 28.26 -18.56
CA ASP A 607 -17.73 27.53 -17.35
C ASP A 607 -18.76 27.89 -16.24
N PRO A 608 -19.47 26.94 -15.64
CA PRO A 608 -20.42 27.24 -14.58
C PRO A 608 -19.76 27.67 -13.27
N ARG A 609 -18.45 27.39 -13.10
CA ARG A 609 -17.71 27.69 -11.87
C ARG A 609 -17.25 29.15 -11.87
N PRO A 610 -17.36 29.89 -10.73
CA PRO A 610 -16.83 31.25 -10.64
C PRO A 610 -15.32 31.30 -10.96
N SER A 611 -14.90 32.36 -11.67
CA SER A 611 -13.50 32.65 -11.98
C SER A 611 -12.67 33.00 -10.75
N ILE A 612 -11.35 33.05 -10.90
CA ILE A 612 -10.43 33.43 -9.82
C ILE A 612 -10.72 34.85 -9.34
N GLU A 613 -10.94 35.82 -10.24
CA GLU A 613 -11.25 37.21 -9.85
C GLU A 613 -12.61 37.38 -9.18
N GLU A 614 -13.59 36.51 -9.46
CA GLU A 614 -14.88 36.50 -8.76
C GLU A 614 -14.77 35.95 -7.34
N ARG A 615 -13.75 35.14 -7.08
CA ARG A 615 -13.50 34.51 -5.77
C ARG A 615 -12.60 35.33 -4.87
N TYR A 616 -11.58 35.96 -5.44
CA TYR A 616 -10.51 36.62 -4.70
C TYR A 616 -10.18 37.96 -5.35
N SER A 617 -10.24 39.04 -4.57
CA SER A 617 -9.95 40.38 -5.05
C SER A 617 -8.47 40.63 -5.33
N SER A 618 -7.58 39.81 -4.75
CA SER A 618 -6.13 39.92 -4.89
C SER A 618 -5.37 38.66 -4.42
N ARG A 619 -4.10 38.56 -4.87
CA ARG A 619 -3.16 37.56 -4.35
C ARG A 619 -3.01 37.59 -2.84
N ALA A 620 -3.02 38.78 -2.23
CA ALA A 620 -2.87 38.96 -0.80
C ALA A 620 -4.09 38.40 -0.04
N GLU A 621 -5.30 38.62 -0.52
CA GLU A 621 -6.53 38.05 0.04
C GLU A 621 -6.50 36.52 -0.07
N TYR A 622 -6.20 35.98 -1.25
CA TYR A 622 -6.07 34.53 -1.45
C TYR A 622 -5.09 33.89 -0.45
N LEU A 623 -3.87 34.45 -0.31
CA LEU A 623 -2.87 33.93 0.63
C LEU A 623 -3.31 34.11 2.09
N GLY A 624 -4.07 35.16 2.42
CA GLY A 624 -4.68 35.33 3.74
C GLY A 624 -5.65 34.20 4.09
N LEU A 625 -6.53 33.85 3.17
CA LEU A 625 -7.49 32.74 3.32
C LEU A 625 -6.77 31.37 3.40
N VAL A 626 -5.73 31.17 2.59
CA VAL A 626 -4.88 29.94 2.67
C VAL A 626 -4.21 29.85 4.03
N ALA A 627 -3.69 30.97 4.57
CA ALA A 627 -3.07 31.01 5.90
C ALA A 627 -4.07 30.68 7.00
N GLU A 628 -5.27 31.25 6.94
CA GLU A 628 -6.35 30.97 7.88
C GLU A 628 -6.74 29.49 7.88
N SER A 629 -6.98 28.93 6.69
CA SER A 629 -7.27 27.48 6.52
C SER A 629 -6.15 26.60 7.06
N THR A 630 -4.89 26.94 6.76
CA THR A 630 -3.73 26.18 7.23
C THR A 630 -3.59 26.25 8.76
N MET A 631 -3.73 27.44 9.36
CA MET A 631 -3.67 27.61 10.82
C MET A 631 -4.78 26.87 11.53
N LYS A 632 -5.99 26.81 10.95
CA LYS A 632 -7.07 25.99 11.49
C LYS A 632 -6.69 24.51 11.50
N LEU A 633 -6.17 23.97 10.42
CA LEU A 633 -5.71 22.57 10.34
C LEU A 633 -4.56 22.27 11.34
N ILE A 634 -3.67 23.24 11.58
CA ILE A 634 -2.63 23.15 12.62
C ILE A 634 -3.25 23.11 14.01
N SER A 635 -4.17 24.02 14.30
CA SER A 635 -4.90 24.07 15.58
C SER A 635 -5.70 22.80 15.86
N ASP A 636 -6.30 22.23 14.81
CA ASP A 636 -7.07 21.00 14.88
C ASP A 636 -6.16 19.73 14.96
N GLY A 637 -4.83 19.87 14.79
CA GLY A 637 -3.84 18.80 14.93
C GLY A 637 -3.57 17.97 13.68
N TYR A 638 -4.07 18.38 12.51
CA TYR A 638 -3.85 17.66 11.24
C TYR A 638 -2.56 18.07 10.52
N LEU A 639 -2.07 19.28 10.76
CA LEU A 639 -0.83 19.82 10.16
C LEU A 639 0.16 20.25 11.25
N LEU A 640 1.43 20.35 10.89
CA LEU A 640 2.50 20.84 11.77
C LEU A 640 2.78 22.32 11.53
N ASN A 641 2.99 23.08 12.59
CA ASN A 641 3.31 24.52 12.50
C ASN A 641 4.55 24.81 11.65
N GLN A 642 5.55 23.91 11.65
CA GLN A 642 6.77 24.05 10.85
C GLN A 642 6.52 24.01 9.34
N ASP A 643 5.35 23.51 8.88
CA ASP A 643 5.02 23.39 7.46
C ASP A 643 4.27 24.61 6.91
N LEU A 644 3.80 25.52 7.77
CA LEU A 644 2.99 26.69 7.39
C LEU A 644 3.66 27.54 6.30
N SER A 645 4.93 27.90 6.48
CA SER A 645 5.65 28.78 5.56
C SER A 645 5.78 28.16 4.14
N VAL A 646 6.05 26.87 4.10
CA VAL A 646 6.23 26.13 2.82
C VAL A 646 4.89 25.93 2.11
N ILE A 647 3.81 25.70 2.85
CA ILE A 647 2.45 25.63 2.29
C ILE A 647 2.07 26.98 1.67
N LEU A 648 2.32 28.10 2.36
CA LEU A 648 2.05 29.44 1.85
C LEU A 648 2.90 29.78 0.61
N GLU A 649 4.18 29.40 0.62
CA GLU A 649 5.05 29.57 -0.55
C GLU A 649 4.54 28.79 -1.76
N SER A 650 4.11 27.53 -1.53
CA SER A 650 3.51 26.68 -2.59
C SER A 650 2.23 27.31 -3.15
N ALA A 651 1.35 27.81 -2.29
CA ALA A 651 0.12 28.48 -2.69
C ALA A 651 0.42 29.76 -3.49
N GLY A 652 1.43 30.54 -3.08
CA GLY A 652 1.87 31.72 -3.84
C GLY A 652 2.35 31.37 -5.24
N LYS A 653 3.19 30.35 -5.38
CA LYS A 653 3.65 29.84 -6.69
C LYS A 653 2.49 29.33 -7.53
N HIS A 654 1.50 28.68 -6.91
CA HIS A 654 0.31 28.21 -7.61
C HIS A 654 -0.53 29.37 -8.15
N TRP A 655 -0.78 30.43 -7.34
CA TRP A 655 -1.43 31.65 -7.79
C TRP A 655 -0.68 32.29 -8.96
N ASP A 656 0.63 32.50 -8.83
CA ASP A 656 1.47 33.15 -9.83
C ASP A 656 1.43 32.37 -11.17
N HIS A 657 1.53 31.05 -11.10
CA HIS A 657 1.37 30.16 -12.25
C HIS A 657 -0.03 30.32 -12.91
N ARG A 658 -1.11 30.37 -12.13
CA ARG A 658 -2.48 30.50 -12.65
C ARG A 658 -2.73 31.86 -13.28
N MET A 659 -2.20 32.92 -12.70
CA MET A 659 -2.40 34.29 -13.19
C MET A 659 -1.36 34.71 -14.22
N ASN A 660 -0.47 33.81 -14.68
CA ASN A 660 0.64 34.06 -15.60
C ASN A 660 1.54 35.25 -15.16
N ILE A 661 1.81 35.31 -13.86
CA ILE A 661 2.77 36.27 -13.31
C ILE A 661 4.15 35.64 -13.42
N GLU A 662 4.96 36.09 -14.37
CA GLU A 662 6.37 35.69 -14.47
C GLU A 662 7.13 36.27 -13.27
N ASN A 663 7.82 35.42 -12.53
CA ASN A 663 8.75 35.80 -11.44
C ASN A 663 10.18 35.90 -11.96
#